data_52b22185727252a94ec90ec0625f18cc
#
_entry.id   52b22185727252a94ec90ec0625f18cc
#
_cell.length_a   1.000
_cell.length_b   1.000
_cell.length_c   1.000
_cell.angle_alpha   90.00
_cell.angle_beta   90.00
_cell.angle_gamma   90.00
#
_symmetry.space_group_name_H-M   'P 1'
#
loop_
_entity.id
_entity.type
_entity.pdbx_description
1 polymer ?
#
loop_
_entity_poly.entity_id
_entity_poly.type
_entity_poly.pdbx_seq_one_letter_code
_entity_poly.pdbx_strand_id
1 'polypeptide(L)'
;MTKKISDIFFSIWLMLVLLALLGGGAAVATFIENDYGTSTARVLVYNNLWYEVVMTLSIINLSGIIIKRKMWRQKAKFIFHISFVVMLIGAAMTRYVGYEGIMHIKEGQTQSEMISLEPYFQVTIIDGDKKYYSEFQKEFSAIGDNSFHYIVEFGDKSLNLSLNKYTFAKKGAATMNLIATNVSIGDEKQVTKLVGQRGAPGLTRDLKFKDNIKVLLSYGSKQLTVPFAIKLNDFQLDRYPGSMSPSSYASEVTVIDKANNVNFDYRIFMNSTLKYGGYQFFQSSYDPDETGTVLSVNNDPGTIPTYIGYFLLTLGLIMNMFDKKSRFAKLIKYTKQFNSIAIIAILFTFLNTNVNAADSLLKTTNDSVTYLENFKKDSKETAKLFSHLVTQSNMGRMKPLDSLNHEILNKLTRKNTFMGMNANQVVLGMLSHPEVWQNIKMLKIKTPKLKKELGIEKSRTHVAFTEMFTKEGKYKLKDLVNNANAMNPNKRGTFERDIIKIDERLNIAYMVYYGDLFNIFPRPKDDHGHDAGNKWYTPITAMKEFHEKDKNIVQMMIRGFIDGVSTANYEEANKYIGLISQFQRKIGKDVIPSDDIIKNEILFNELNIFSKLTIAYILVGLVLFIVSFLTVFNKKWHSTKVNTIFFVILAVLFALHTFGMGHRWYISGHAPWSDTYESLVYIAWSAMFAGVVFFRKSLMALSATVVMAGVFMFTAHLTGIDPQITNLVPVLKSYWLTIHVSIITGSYGFLAIGAMLGFMALLLFIFRSPNKPHIDDSIRQITAINEAALIIGLAALVIGNFIGGVWANESWGRYWGWDPKETWAYIAIISYAFVIHLRMIPKLNTPFVFAVASTLAFATILMTYFGVNFYLSGMHSYATGDPVPVPTWAYVLTILVFTVIAIASRKRDLPKLKF
;
A
#
# COMPACT_ATOMS: atom_id res chain seq x y z
N MET A 1 27.92 11.89 -43.41
CA MET A 1 27.92 12.21 -41.97
C MET A 1 26.50 12.13 -41.38
N THR A 2 25.50 12.72 -41.99
CA THR A 2 24.10 12.76 -41.55
C THR A 2 23.43 11.39 -41.33
N LYS A 3 23.66 10.39 -42.23
CA LYS A 3 23.09 9.05 -42.10
C LYS A 3 23.63 8.28 -40.90
N LYS A 4 24.91 8.37 -40.59
CA LYS A 4 25.53 7.74 -39.41
C LYS A 4 24.99 8.35 -38.09
N ILE A 5 24.82 9.67 -38.04
CA ILE A 5 24.26 10.39 -36.88
C ILE A 5 22.82 9.96 -36.66
N SER A 6 22.00 9.92 -37.72
CA SER A 6 20.61 9.43 -37.67
C SER A 6 20.51 7.97 -37.21
N ASP A 7 21.46 7.12 -37.57
CA ASP A 7 21.47 5.70 -37.18
C ASP A 7 21.79 5.51 -35.69
N ILE A 8 22.63 6.36 -35.11
CA ILE A 8 22.90 6.36 -33.65
C ILE A 8 21.73 6.98 -32.89
N PHE A 9 21.23 8.13 -33.33
CA PHE A 9 20.19 8.89 -32.67
C PHE A 9 18.85 8.14 -32.60
N PHE A 10 18.49 7.36 -33.65
CA PHE A 10 17.26 6.58 -33.72
C PHE A 10 17.53 5.09 -33.53
N SER A 11 18.40 4.76 -32.57
CA SER A 11 18.80 3.38 -32.25
C SER A 11 18.07 2.88 -30.99
N ILE A 12 17.87 1.57 -30.93
CA ILE A 12 17.38 0.88 -29.71
C ILE A 12 18.40 1.00 -28.57
N TRP A 13 19.71 1.05 -28.88
CA TRP A 13 20.73 1.27 -27.86
C TRP A 13 20.55 2.58 -27.11
N LEU A 14 20.39 3.68 -27.88
CA LEU A 14 20.15 4.97 -27.24
C LEU A 14 18.83 4.97 -26.43
N MET A 15 17.77 4.34 -26.98
CA MET A 15 16.52 4.19 -26.22
C MET A 15 16.73 3.51 -24.87
N LEU A 16 17.48 2.40 -24.82
CA LEU A 16 17.75 1.70 -23.56
C LEU A 16 18.58 2.54 -22.59
N VAL A 17 19.55 3.32 -23.09
CA VAL A 17 20.33 4.25 -22.25
C VAL A 17 19.43 5.34 -21.67
N LEU A 18 18.58 5.95 -22.51
CA LEU A 18 17.64 6.98 -22.06
C LEU A 18 16.65 6.44 -21.02
N LEU A 19 16.11 5.24 -21.23
CA LEU A 19 15.24 4.57 -20.25
C LEU A 19 15.99 4.29 -18.92
N ALA A 20 17.27 3.88 -19.00
CA ALA A 20 18.07 3.67 -17.79
C ALA A 20 18.33 4.98 -17.03
N LEU A 21 18.58 6.09 -17.75
CA LEU A 21 18.73 7.42 -17.14
C LEU A 21 17.43 7.93 -16.53
N LEU A 22 16.29 7.76 -17.19
CA LEU A 22 14.98 8.12 -16.66
C LEU A 22 14.65 7.33 -15.40
N GLY A 23 14.76 6.00 -15.46
CA GLY A 23 14.48 5.13 -14.30
C GLY A 23 15.47 5.33 -13.16
N GLY A 24 16.77 5.47 -13.46
CA GLY A 24 17.82 5.69 -12.46
C GLY A 24 17.69 7.06 -11.78
N GLY A 25 17.43 8.12 -12.56
CA GLY A 25 17.18 9.46 -12.02
C GLY A 25 15.94 9.50 -11.11
N ALA A 26 14.84 8.87 -11.56
CA ALA A 26 13.63 8.78 -10.76
C ALA A 26 13.86 7.98 -9.46
N ALA A 27 14.63 6.89 -9.51
CA ALA A 27 14.97 6.12 -8.30
C ALA A 27 15.75 6.95 -7.29
N VAL A 28 16.80 7.67 -7.75
CA VAL A 28 17.58 8.56 -6.88
C VAL A 28 16.70 9.64 -6.28
N ALA A 29 15.77 10.22 -7.06
CA ALA A 29 14.87 11.26 -6.58
C ALA A 29 13.99 10.78 -5.41
N THR A 30 13.52 9.54 -5.38
CA THR A 30 12.71 9.02 -4.26
C THR A 30 13.49 8.92 -2.96
N PHE A 31 14.79 8.62 -2.99
CA PHE A 31 15.64 8.63 -1.80
C PHE A 31 15.95 10.05 -1.35
N ILE A 32 16.21 10.99 -2.30
CA ILE A 32 16.35 12.41 -1.99
C ILE A 32 15.08 12.95 -1.33
N GLU A 33 13.91 12.58 -1.83
CA GLU A 33 12.62 12.97 -1.25
C GLU A 33 12.46 12.48 0.19
N ASN A 34 12.80 11.21 0.44
CA ASN A 34 12.73 10.63 1.77
C ASN A 34 13.62 11.34 2.79
N ASP A 35 14.83 11.73 2.39
CA ASP A 35 15.84 12.29 3.29
C ASP A 35 15.74 13.82 3.41
N TYR A 36 15.40 14.51 2.31
CA TYR A 36 15.45 15.97 2.19
C TYR A 36 14.12 16.63 1.78
N GLY A 37 13.06 15.85 1.57
CA GLY A 37 11.72 16.32 1.25
C GLY A 37 11.45 16.51 -0.25
N THR A 38 10.16 16.60 -0.58
CA THR A 38 9.62 16.62 -1.96
C THR A 38 10.16 17.79 -2.78
N SER A 39 10.26 19.01 -2.22
CA SER A 39 10.81 20.19 -2.92
C SER A 39 12.24 19.96 -3.38
N THR A 40 13.07 19.31 -2.57
CA THR A 40 14.46 19.00 -2.93
C THR A 40 14.53 18.02 -4.10
N ALA A 41 13.73 16.96 -4.10
CA ALA A 41 13.67 15.99 -5.20
C ALA A 41 13.19 16.65 -6.50
N ARG A 42 12.22 17.56 -6.43
CA ARG A 42 11.73 18.33 -7.57
C ARG A 42 12.83 19.22 -8.17
N VAL A 43 13.50 20.03 -7.36
CA VAL A 43 14.53 20.95 -7.83
C VAL A 43 15.73 20.22 -8.42
N LEU A 44 16.17 19.10 -7.80
CA LEU A 44 17.39 18.43 -8.23
C LEU A 44 17.17 17.44 -9.39
N VAL A 45 15.97 16.87 -9.51
CA VAL A 45 15.69 15.84 -10.52
C VAL A 45 14.48 16.20 -11.38
N TYR A 46 13.28 16.13 -10.85
CA TYR A 46 12.04 16.14 -11.67
C TYR A 46 11.84 17.48 -12.44
N ASN A 47 12.21 18.61 -11.83
CA ASN A 47 12.10 19.95 -12.42
C ASN A 47 13.45 20.46 -12.95
N ASN A 48 14.48 19.60 -12.96
CA ASN A 48 15.80 20.00 -13.43
C ASN A 48 15.95 19.82 -14.94
N LEU A 49 16.64 20.75 -15.58
CA LEU A 49 16.85 20.76 -17.02
C LEU A 49 17.43 19.45 -17.59
N TRP A 50 18.35 18.79 -16.86
CA TRP A 50 18.95 17.55 -17.35
C TRP A 50 17.91 16.45 -17.52
N TYR A 51 16.92 16.34 -16.59
CA TYR A 51 15.86 15.32 -16.65
C TYR A 51 14.87 15.63 -17.78
N GLU A 52 14.54 16.90 -17.98
CA GLU A 52 13.74 17.37 -19.12
C GLU A 52 14.39 17.06 -20.46
N VAL A 53 15.70 17.30 -20.57
CA VAL A 53 16.47 16.96 -21.78
C VAL A 53 16.41 15.45 -22.05
N VAL A 54 16.58 14.61 -21.03
CA VAL A 54 16.50 13.16 -21.19
C VAL A 54 15.10 12.72 -21.61
N MET A 55 14.03 13.30 -21.05
CA MET A 55 12.64 13.04 -21.48
C MET A 55 12.43 13.46 -22.94
N THR A 56 12.85 14.66 -23.31
CA THR A 56 12.72 15.20 -24.68
C THR A 56 13.47 14.34 -25.69
N LEU A 57 14.72 13.96 -25.37
CA LEU A 57 15.51 13.05 -26.21
C LEU A 57 14.83 11.69 -26.37
N SER A 58 14.15 11.20 -25.32
CA SER A 58 13.42 9.92 -25.36
C SER A 58 12.24 10.00 -26.35
N ILE A 59 11.50 11.12 -26.36
CA ILE A 59 10.40 11.36 -27.33
C ILE A 59 10.95 11.41 -28.76
N ILE A 60 12.02 12.19 -28.97
CA ILE A 60 12.64 12.34 -30.31
C ILE A 60 13.15 10.98 -30.80
N ASN A 61 13.85 10.23 -29.94
CA ASN A 61 14.35 8.91 -30.27
C ASN A 61 13.21 7.94 -30.60
N LEU A 62 12.14 7.88 -29.78
CA LEU A 62 10.99 7.02 -30.01
C LEU A 62 10.29 7.37 -31.32
N SER A 63 10.04 8.66 -31.58
CA SER A 63 9.41 9.16 -32.82
C SER A 63 10.25 8.77 -34.04
N GLY A 64 11.57 8.92 -33.95
CA GLY A 64 12.48 8.54 -35.01
C GLY A 64 12.49 7.00 -35.23
N ILE A 65 12.40 6.21 -34.19
CA ILE A 65 12.29 4.73 -34.30
C ILE A 65 10.96 4.33 -34.95
N ILE A 66 9.84 4.99 -34.59
CA ILE A 66 8.52 4.76 -35.19
C ILE A 66 8.58 5.01 -36.70
N ILE A 67 9.19 6.13 -37.13
CA ILE A 67 9.36 6.51 -38.55
C ILE A 67 10.28 5.55 -39.26
N LYS A 68 11.48 5.32 -38.74
CA LYS A 68 12.55 4.50 -39.37
C LYS A 68 12.09 3.05 -39.56
N ARG A 69 11.35 2.50 -38.59
CA ARG A 69 10.81 1.13 -38.65
C ARG A 69 9.46 1.02 -39.34
N LYS A 70 8.89 2.12 -39.86
CA LYS A 70 7.58 2.18 -40.52
C LYS A 70 6.50 1.47 -39.68
N MET A 71 6.45 1.81 -38.33
CA MET A 71 5.60 1.09 -37.38
C MET A 71 4.11 1.19 -37.72
N TRP A 72 3.67 2.22 -38.46
CA TRP A 72 2.28 2.36 -38.94
C TRP A 72 1.78 1.18 -39.75
N ARG A 73 2.67 0.37 -40.36
CA ARG A 73 2.31 -0.90 -41.03
C ARG A 73 1.84 -1.98 -40.04
N GLN A 74 2.10 -1.84 -38.75
CA GLN A 74 1.71 -2.75 -37.69
C GLN A 74 0.81 -1.97 -36.71
N LYS A 75 -0.47 -1.82 -37.03
CA LYS A 75 -1.42 -0.92 -36.36
C LYS A 75 -1.35 -0.99 -34.82
N ALA A 76 -1.41 -2.20 -34.25
CA ALA A 76 -1.37 -2.38 -32.80
C ALA A 76 -0.08 -1.80 -32.17
N LYS A 77 1.09 -2.07 -32.76
CA LYS A 77 2.37 -1.54 -32.27
C LYS A 77 2.46 -0.03 -32.45
N PHE A 78 1.97 0.48 -33.57
CA PHE A 78 1.96 1.91 -33.83
C PHE A 78 1.12 2.66 -32.80
N ILE A 79 -0.14 2.24 -32.60
CA ILE A 79 -1.05 2.86 -31.62
C ILE A 79 -0.42 2.83 -30.22
N PHE A 80 0.16 1.70 -29.81
CA PHE A 80 0.83 1.58 -28.52
C PHE A 80 2.02 2.52 -28.36
N HIS A 81 2.93 2.65 -29.36
CA HIS A 81 4.10 3.50 -29.21
C HIS A 81 3.80 4.99 -29.40
N ILE A 82 2.85 5.36 -30.27
CA ILE A 82 2.48 6.76 -30.47
C ILE A 82 1.76 7.32 -29.22
N SER A 83 1.09 6.47 -28.44
CA SER A 83 0.44 6.88 -27.19
C SER A 83 1.40 7.53 -26.20
N PHE A 84 2.64 7.06 -26.10
CA PHE A 84 3.67 7.68 -25.24
C PHE A 84 4.02 9.10 -25.69
N VAL A 85 4.07 9.34 -27.01
CA VAL A 85 4.30 10.69 -27.55
C VAL A 85 3.15 11.62 -27.18
N VAL A 86 1.90 11.14 -27.33
CA VAL A 86 0.69 11.91 -26.97
C VAL A 86 0.65 12.22 -25.47
N MET A 87 0.96 11.22 -24.61
CA MET A 87 1.03 11.42 -23.16
C MET A 87 2.09 12.45 -22.76
N LEU A 88 3.26 12.39 -23.38
CA LEU A 88 4.34 13.32 -23.06
C LEU A 88 4.06 14.75 -23.54
N ILE A 89 3.29 14.91 -24.62
CA ILE A 89 2.77 16.23 -25.03
C ILE A 89 1.78 16.74 -23.98
N GLY A 90 0.86 15.89 -23.49
CA GLY A 90 -0.04 16.25 -22.41
C GLY A 90 0.70 16.64 -21.15
N ALA A 91 1.70 15.86 -20.74
CA ALA A 91 2.53 16.17 -19.58
C ALA A 91 3.30 17.50 -19.72
N ALA A 92 3.78 17.83 -20.93
CA ALA A 92 4.41 19.14 -21.20
C ALA A 92 3.39 20.28 -21.08
N MET A 93 2.14 20.09 -21.57
CA MET A 93 1.08 21.09 -21.41
C MET A 93 0.75 21.32 -19.94
N THR A 94 0.58 20.26 -19.14
CA THR A 94 0.39 20.36 -17.68
C THR A 94 1.52 21.13 -17.02
N ARG A 95 2.76 20.83 -17.37
CA ARG A 95 3.94 21.42 -16.73
C ARG A 95 4.12 22.90 -17.03
N TYR A 96 3.89 23.33 -18.27
CA TYR A 96 4.21 24.70 -18.72
C TYR A 96 3.00 25.64 -18.77
N VAL A 97 1.78 25.10 -18.79
CA VAL A 97 0.54 25.88 -18.91
C VAL A 97 -0.39 25.67 -17.73
N GLY A 98 -0.37 24.45 -17.15
CA GLY A 98 -1.21 24.11 -15.98
C GLY A 98 -0.75 24.82 -14.71
N TYR A 99 -1.68 25.06 -13.81
CA TYR A 99 -1.41 25.58 -12.46
C TYR A 99 -2.42 25.05 -11.44
N GLU A 100 -1.98 25.00 -10.19
CA GLU A 100 -2.75 24.48 -9.05
C GLU A 100 -2.88 25.55 -7.98
N GLY A 101 -3.99 25.52 -7.25
CA GLY A 101 -4.24 26.40 -6.12
C GLY A 101 -5.07 25.76 -5.01
N ILE A 102 -5.22 26.47 -3.93
CA ILE A 102 -6.03 26.11 -2.76
C ILE A 102 -7.06 27.20 -2.53
N MET A 103 -8.34 26.82 -2.46
CA MET A 103 -9.44 27.71 -2.16
C MET A 103 -10.06 27.31 -0.82
N HIS A 104 -10.06 28.21 0.15
CA HIS A 104 -10.67 28.02 1.45
C HIS A 104 -11.99 28.78 1.52
N ILE A 105 -13.08 28.13 1.91
CA ILE A 105 -14.42 28.72 1.95
C ILE A 105 -15.10 28.31 3.26
N LYS A 106 -15.54 29.28 4.03
CA LYS A 106 -16.43 29.06 5.20
C LYS A 106 -17.89 28.94 4.76
N GLU A 107 -18.69 28.22 5.53
CA GLU A 107 -20.13 28.10 5.27
C GLU A 107 -20.81 29.47 5.13
N GLY A 108 -21.66 29.59 4.14
CA GLY A 108 -22.35 30.84 3.77
C GLY A 108 -21.50 31.82 2.96
N GLN A 109 -20.18 31.66 2.90
CA GLN A 109 -19.28 32.55 2.15
C GLN A 109 -19.19 32.20 0.67
N THR A 110 -18.92 33.22 -0.13
CA THR A 110 -18.68 33.10 -1.56
C THR A 110 -17.24 33.52 -1.86
N GLN A 111 -16.51 32.69 -2.60
CA GLN A 111 -15.10 32.92 -2.90
C GLN A 111 -14.81 32.75 -4.40
N SER A 112 -14.02 33.67 -4.96
CA SER A 112 -13.45 33.58 -6.32
C SER A 112 -11.93 33.62 -6.32
N GLU A 113 -11.30 33.73 -5.15
CA GLU A 113 -9.87 33.81 -4.98
C GLU A 113 -9.31 32.50 -4.43
N MET A 114 -8.15 32.13 -4.91
CA MET A 114 -7.39 31.00 -4.41
C MET A 114 -5.92 31.38 -4.26
N ILE A 115 -5.16 30.68 -3.43
CA ILE A 115 -3.70 30.81 -3.32
C ILE A 115 -3.02 29.76 -4.20
N SER A 116 -1.96 30.16 -4.92
CA SER A 116 -1.17 29.23 -5.74
C SER A 116 -0.53 28.16 -4.88
N LEU A 117 -0.38 26.96 -5.42
CA LEU A 117 0.36 25.91 -4.71
C LEU A 117 1.86 26.18 -4.79
N GLU A 118 2.36 26.66 -5.93
CA GLU A 118 3.78 26.98 -6.11
C GLU A 118 4.17 28.32 -5.47
N PRO A 119 5.39 28.43 -4.88
CA PRO A 119 5.86 29.65 -4.26
C PRO A 119 6.47 30.60 -5.28
N TYR A 120 6.22 31.90 -5.09
CA TYR A 120 6.72 32.99 -5.90
C TYR A 120 7.45 34.04 -5.03
N PHE A 121 8.47 34.65 -5.58
CA PHE A 121 8.88 35.98 -5.15
C PHE A 121 7.92 37.00 -5.76
N GLN A 122 7.36 37.87 -4.94
CA GLN A 122 6.44 38.91 -5.33
C GLN A 122 7.07 40.24 -4.93
N VAL A 123 7.31 41.08 -5.92
CA VAL A 123 8.04 42.37 -5.79
C VAL A 123 7.11 43.49 -6.20
N THR A 124 6.83 44.43 -5.30
CA THR A 124 6.13 45.64 -5.63
C THR A 124 7.07 46.80 -5.34
N ILE A 125 7.35 47.62 -6.35
CA ILE A 125 8.14 48.82 -6.23
C ILE A 125 7.23 50.04 -6.34
N ILE A 126 7.32 50.94 -5.37
CA ILE A 126 6.59 52.22 -5.34
C ILE A 126 7.62 53.31 -5.48
N ASP A 127 7.52 54.07 -6.58
CA ASP A 127 8.40 55.22 -6.90
C ASP A 127 7.48 56.44 -7.11
N GLY A 128 7.37 57.27 -6.09
CA GLY A 128 6.36 58.31 -6.04
C GLY A 128 4.94 57.77 -6.19
N ASP A 129 4.23 58.22 -7.23
CA ASP A 129 2.84 57.79 -7.52
C ASP A 129 2.79 56.52 -8.42
N LYS A 130 3.95 56.05 -8.91
CA LYS A 130 4.01 54.88 -9.78
C LYS A 130 4.22 53.60 -8.99
N LYS A 131 3.49 52.56 -9.36
CA LYS A 131 3.60 51.25 -8.77
C LYS A 131 3.95 50.22 -9.85
N TYR A 132 5.07 49.55 -9.65
CA TYR A 132 5.55 48.45 -10.53
C TYR A 132 5.40 47.12 -9.79
N TYR A 133 4.86 46.09 -10.46
CA TYR A 133 4.75 44.75 -9.92
C TYR A 133 5.51 43.74 -10.78
N SER A 134 6.27 42.88 -10.17
CA SER A 134 6.96 41.77 -10.84
C SER A 134 6.95 40.55 -9.96
N GLU A 135 6.94 39.39 -10.56
CA GLU A 135 6.98 38.12 -9.86
C GLU A 135 7.80 37.08 -10.60
N PHE A 136 8.41 36.15 -9.86
CA PHE A 136 9.05 34.97 -10.45
C PHE A 136 8.92 33.78 -9.53
N GLN A 137 8.76 32.61 -10.14
CA GLN A 137 8.67 31.36 -9.43
C GLN A 137 10.08 30.87 -9.06
N LYS A 138 10.28 30.51 -7.79
CA LYS A 138 11.52 29.88 -7.33
C LYS A 138 11.21 28.88 -6.23
N GLU A 139 11.59 27.63 -6.44
CA GLU A 139 11.55 26.58 -5.43
C GLU A 139 12.98 26.34 -4.92
N PHE A 140 13.13 26.08 -3.61
CA PHE A 140 14.42 25.88 -2.96
C PHE A 140 14.64 24.42 -2.58
N SER A 141 15.89 24.01 -2.64
CA SER A 141 16.37 22.69 -2.25
C SER A 141 17.07 22.73 -0.90
N ALA A 142 16.89 21.70 -0.06
CA ALA A 142 17.60 21.59 1.21
C ALA A 142 19.11 21.34 1.02
N ILE A 143 19.51 20.82 -0.13
CA ILE A 143 20.90 20.54 -0.52
C ILE A 143 21.17 21.04 -1.95
N GLY A 144 22.41 21.31 -2.27
CA GLY A 144 22.82 21.81 -3.59
C GLY A 144 22.76 23.34 -3.71
N ASP A 145 22.89 23.84 -4.95
CA ASP A 145 22.90 25.26 -5.22
C ASP A 145 21.48 25.84 -5.37
N ASN A 146 21.18 26.84 -4.59
CA ASN A 146 19.93 27.60 -4.59
C ASN A 146 20.08 29.02 -5.18
N SER A 147 21.24 29.36 -5.73
CA SER A 147 21.51 30.69 -6.26
C SER A 147 20.44 31.15 -7.26
N PHE A 148 20.13 32.41 -7.22
CA PHE A 148 19.34 33.11 -8.21
C PHE A 148 19.78 34.56 -8.34
N HIS A 149 19.54 35.11 -9.51
CA HIS A 149 19.69 36.52 -9.81
C HIS A 149 18.49 36.94 -10.65
N TYR A 150 17.75 37.93 -10.17
CA TYR A 150 16.55 38.42 -10.82
C TYR A 150 16.60 39.97 -10.88
N ILE A 151 16.28 40.53 -12.02
CA ILE A 151 16.32 41.95 -12.25
C ILE A 151 14.92 42.44 -12.58
N VAL A 152 14.45 43.45 -11.89
CA VAL A 152 13.19 44.14 -12.16
C VAL A 152 13.52 45.58 -12.65
N GLU A 153 13.21 45.86 -13.89
CA GLU A 153 13.33 47.20 -14.45
C GLU A 153 12.13 48.07 -14.08
N PHE A 154 12.37 49.32 -13.65
CA PHE A 154 11.34 50.30 -13.35
C PHE A 154 11.81 51.70 -13.65
N GLY A 155 11.10 52.43 -14.52
CA GLY A 155 11.60 53.70 -15.07
C GLY A 155 13.01 53.54 -15.68
N ASP A 156 13.93 54.39 -15.27
CA ASP A 156 15.34 54.37 -15.70
C ASP A 156 16.25 53.60 -14.72
N LYS A 157 15.64 52.92 -13.71
CA LYS A 157 16.34 52.21 -12.65
C LYS A 157 16.07 50.69 -12.72
N SER A 158 16.95 49.91 -12.09
CA SER A 158 16.77 48.46 -11.93
C SER A 158 16.93 48.02 -10.48
N LEU A 159 16.05 47.15 -10.04
CA LEU A 159 16.16 46.45 -8.78
C LEU A 159 16.79 45.08 -9.04
N ASN A 160 17.89 44.80 -8.34
CA ASN A 160 18.55 43.50 -8.43
C ASN A 160 18.28 42.69 -7.17
N LEU A 161 17.83 41.44 -7.35
CA LEU A 161 17.58 40.47 -6.30
C LEU A 161 18.52 39.27 -6.44
N SER A 162 19.21 38.91 -5.38
CA SER A 162 20.05 37.69 -5.39
C SER A 162 20.01 36.98 -4.03
N LEU A 163 20.30 35.70 -4.03
CA LEU A 163 20.37 34.92 -2.80
C LEU A 163 21.63 35.32 -2.01
N ASN A 164 21.41 35.63 -0.73
CA ASN A 164 22.51 35.79 0.23
C ASN A 164 22.72 34.46 0.99
N LYS A 165 21.66 33.94 1.62
CA LYS A 165 21.71 32.68 2.37
C LYS A 165 20.33 32.00 2.38
N TYR A 166 20.32 30.71 2.20
CA TYR A 166 19.14 29.87 2.37
C TYR A 166 19.29 28.95 3.58
N THR A 167 18.26 28.84 4.39
CA THR A 167 18.23 27.94 5.53
C THR A 167 16.88 27.20 5.56
N PHE A 168 16.94 25.89 5.52
CA PHE A 168 15.77 25.03 5.71
C PHE A 168 15.60 24.72 7.19
N ALA A 169 14.49 25.15 7.76
CA ALA A 169 14.13 24.85 9.15
C ALA A 169 13.00 23.83 9.20
N LYS A 170 13.20 22.77 9.97
CA LYS A 170 12.21 21.74 10.25
C LYS A 170 11.92 21.69 11.74
N LYS A 171 10.67 21.90 12.14
CA LYS A 171 10.22 21.80 13.53
C LYS A 171 9.00 20.87 13.60
N GLY A 172 9.24 19.61 14.00
CA GLY A 172 8.21 18.58 13.95
C GLY A 172 7.79 18.27 12.51
N ALA A 173 6.50 18.33 12.23
CA ALA A 173 5.93 18.19 10.87
C ALA A 173 6.00 19.49 10.04
N ALA A 174 6.19 20.64 10.67
CA ALA A 174 6.25 21.93 9.98
C ALA A 174 7.63 22.17 9.38
N THR A 175 7.65 22.56 8.11
CA THR A 175 8.86 22.97 7.38
C THR A 175 8.73 24.44 6.98
N MET A 176 9.82 25.18 7.07
CA MET A 176 9.82 26.60 6.74
C MET A 176 11.10 26.97 6.04
N ASN A 177 10.99 27.75 4.95
CA ASN A 177 12.14 28.29 4.25
C ASN A 177 12.46 29.67 4.79
N LEU A 178 13.70 29.86 5.24
CA LEU A 178 14.25 31.15 5.63
C LEU A 178 15.26 31.60 4.56
N ILE A 179 14.94 32.68 3.84
CA ILE A 179 15.66 33.13 2.67
C ILE A 179 16.20 34.53 2.96
N ALA A 180 17.51 34.66 3.15
CA ALA A 180 18.14 35.94 3.18
C ALA A 180 18.43 36.38 1.73
N THR A 181 17.84 37.50 1.32
CA THR A 181 17.93 38.04 -0.06
C THR A 181 18.65 39.35 -0.04
N ASN A 182 19.66 39.52 -0.93
CA ASN A 182 20.26 40.80 -1.23
C ASN A 182 19.33 41.55 -2.19
N VAL A 183 19.01 42.77 -1.84
CA VAL A 183 18.17 43.68 -2.65
C VAL A 183 18.99 44.91 -2.92
N SER A 184 19.21 45.31 -4.19
CA SER A 184 19.99 46.51 -4.51
C SER A 184 19.35 47.31 -5.64
N ILE A 185 19.41 48.63 -5.48
CA ILE A 185 19.08 49.65 -6.50
C ILE A 185 20.28 50.54 -6.67
N GLY A 186 20.90 50.53 -7.84
CA GLY A 186 22.20 51.23 -8.06
C GLY A 186 23.26 50.73 -7.06
N ASP A 187 23.87 51.65 -6.33
CA ASP A 187 24.90 51.34 -5.33
C ASP A 187 24.37 51.00 -3.95
N GLU A 188 23.06 51.22 -3.70
CA GLU A 188 22.45 50.92 -2.41
C GLU A 188 22.05 49.43 -2.31
N LYS A 189 22.59 48.77 -1.28
CA LYS A 189 22.32 47.34 -1.01
C LYS A 189 21.75 47.15 0.37
N GLN A 190 20.70 46.31 0.45
CA GLN A 190 20.08 45.91 1.70
C GLN A 190 19.93 44.36 1.70
N VAL A 191 19.94 43.77 2.90
CA VAL A 191 19.69 42.34 3.09
C VAL A 191 18.39 42.17 3.88
N THR A 192 17.45 41.44 3.31
CA THR A 192 16.19 41.16 4.00
C THR A 192 16.00 39.64 4.18
N LYS A 193 15.29 39.28 5.24
CA LYS A 193 14.96 37.87 5.53
C LYS A 193 13.49 37.63 5.21
N LEU A 194 13.24 36.74 4.28
CA LEU A 194 11.92 36.32 3.88
C LEU A 194 11.64 34.93 4.47
N VAL A 195 10.39 34.72 4.83
CA VAL A 195 9.89 33.47 5.36
C VAL A 195 8.67 33.08 4.54
N GLY A 196 8.65 31.87 4.01
CA GLY A 196 7.52 31.37 3.23
C GLY A 196 7.66 29.90 2.89
N GLN A 197 6.57 29.35 2.43
CA GLN A 197 6.49 27.94 2.03
C GLN A 197 5.45 27.76 0.93
N ARG A 198 5.48 26.60 0.32
CA ARG A 198 4.49 26.15 -0.67
C ARG A 198 3.10 26.09 -0.04
N GLY A 199 2.07 26.58 -0.73
CA GLY A 199 0.68 26.53 -0.28
C GLY A 199 0.31 27.51 0.84
N ALA A 200 1.19 28.48 1.17
CA ALA A 200 0.92 29.52 2.15
C ALA A 200 1.45 30.88 1.68
N PRO A 201 0.71 31.99 1.91
CA PRO A 201 1.19 33.32 1.59
C PRO A 201 2.44 33.67 2.41
N GLY A 202 3.38 34.39 1.78
CA GLY A 202 4.59 34.89 2.43
C GLY A 202 4.35 36.17 3.24
N LEU A 203 5.19 36.37 4.26
CA LEU A 203 5.22 37.64 4.98
C LEU A 203 5.89 38.71 4.14
N THR A 204 5.18 39.83 3.88
CA THR A 204 5.74 40.98 3.12
C THR A 204 6.72 41.73 3.99
N ARG A 205 7.88 42.10 3.40
CA ARG A 205 8.90 42.96 3.98
C ARG A 205 8.91 44.29 3.26
N ASP A 206 8.99 45.37 4.02
CA ASP A 206 9.03 46.74 3.56
C ASP A 206 10.47 47.24 3.64
N LEU A 207 11.03 47.57 2.48
CA LEU A 207 12.40 48.11 2.32
C LEU A 207 12.29 49.51 1.74
N LYS A 208 13.02 50.45 2.34
CA LYS A 208 13.08 51.84 1.89
C LYS A 208 14.44 52.12 1.32
N PHE A 209 14.49 52.68 0.14
CA PHE A 209 15.69 53.11 -0.58
C PHE A 209 15.72 54.64 -0.76
N LYS A 210 16.83 55.18 -1.20
CA LYS A 210 16.97 56.58 -1.56
C LYS A 210 15.89 57.00 -2.57
N ASP A 211 15.71 58.30 -2.76
CA ASP A 211 14.69 58.86 -3.65
C ASP A 211 13.24 58.47 -3.30
N ASN A 212 12.99 58.18 -2.02
CA ASN A 212 11.68 57.75 -1.51
C ASN A 212 11.09 56.47 -2.18
N ILE A 213 11.99 55.64 -2.73
CA ILE A 213 11.58 54.36 -3.33
C ILE A 213 11.27 53.35 -2.23
N LYS A 214 10.11 52.74 -2.31
CA LYS A 214 9.66 51.72 -1.37
C LYS A 214 9.52 50.40 -2.11
N VAL A 215 10.15 49.34 -1.59
CA VAL A 215 10.09 47.97 -2.14
C VAL A 215 9.38 47.08 -1.15
N LEU A 216 8.24 46.50 -1.56
CA LEU A 216 7.53 45.44 -0.84
C LEU A 216 7.95 44.10 -1.44
N LEU A 217 8.56 43.26 -0.63
CA LEU A 217 9.08 41.97 -1.06
C LEU A 217 8.48 40.87 -0.21
N SER A 218 7.92 39.86 -0.84
CA SER A 218 7.45 38.65 -0.18
C SER A 218 7.88 37.38 -0.94
N TYR A 219 7.93 36.27 -0.23
CA TYR A 219 8.16 34.94 -0.79
C TYR A 219 7.08 33.96 -0.24
N GLY A 220 6.32 33.32 -1.12
CA GLY A 220 5.26 32.38 -0.79
C GLY A 220 4.24 32.26 -1.92
N SER A 221 3.11 31.65 -1.61
CA SER A 221 2.01 31.53 -2.57
C SER A 221 1.43 32.88 -2.93
N LYS A 222 1.11 33.06 -4.21
CA LYS A 222 0.42 34.26 -4.71
C LYS A 222 -1.08 34.04 -4.79
N GLN A 223 -1.82 35.13 -4.76
CA GLN A 223 -3.26 35.13 -4.96
C GLN A 223 -3.59 34.98 -6.46
N LEU A 224 -4.54 34.11 -6.76
CA LEU A 224 -5.06 33.86 -8.09
C LEU A 224 -6.58 34.00 -8.05
N THR A 225 -7.19 34.48 -9.14
CA THR A 225 -8.64 34.66 -9.22
C THR A 225 -9.21 33.77 -10.30
N VAL A 226 -10.27 33.03 -10.00
CA VAL A 226 -11.05 32.29 -10.99
C VAL A 226 -12.16 33.18 -11.56
N PRO A 227 -12.56 33.01 -12.84
CA PRO A 227 -13.50 33.91 -13.51
C PRO A 227 -14.96 33.78 -13.06
N PHE A 228 -15.24 32.96 -12.06
CA PHE A 228 -16.54 32.72 -11.43
C PHE A 228 -16.36 32.62 -9.91
N ALA A 229 -17.45 32.47 -9.17
CA ALA A 229 -17.41 32.33 -7.73
C ALA A 229 -18.03 31.00 -7.28
N ILE A 230 -17.56 30.49 -6.15
CA ILE A 230 -18.12 29.32 -5.47
C ILE A 230 -18.60 29.74 -4.10
N LYS A 231 -19.86 29.47 -3.79
CA LYS A 231 -20.44 29.64 -2.47
C LYS A 231 -20.52 28.28 -1.77
N LEU A 232 -20.03 28.17 -0.55
CA LEU A 232 -20.26 27.00 0.30
C LEU A 232 -21.62 27.16 1.02
N ASN A 233 -22.53 26.24 0.76
CA ASN A 233 -23.85 26.22 1.42
C ASN A 233 -23.81 25.44 2.72
N ASP A 234 -23.16 24.24 2.72
CA ASP A 234 -23.13 23.31 3.84
C ASP A 234 -21.90 22.40 3.72
N PHE A 235 -21.22 22.13 4.83
CA PHE A 235 -20.15 21.15 4.92
C PHE A 235 -20.60 19.96 5.75
N GLN A 236 -20.52 18.76 5.21
CA GLN A 236 -20.99 17.54 5.84
C GLN A 236 -19.82 16.61 6.15
N LEU A 237 -19.74 16.17 7.40
CA LEU A 237 -18.75 15.20 7.85
C LEU A 237 -19.44 14.01 8.50
N ASP A 238 -19.46 12.88 7.81
CA ASP A 238 -19.93 11.62 8.38
C ASP A 238 -18.78 10.86 9.02
N ARG A 239 -19.05 10.22 10.14
CA ARG A 239 -18.08 9.37 10.85
C ARG A 239 -18.57 7.94 10.91
N TYR A 240 -17.63 7.01 11.03
CA TYR A 240 -18.00 5.64 11.38
C TYR A 240 -18.66 5.62 12.76
N PRO A 241 -19.72 4.83 12.95
CA PRO A 241 -20.48 4.80 14.20
C PRO A 241 -19.57 4.65 15.43
N GLY A 242 -19.76 5.53 16.42
CA GLY A 242 -19.00 5.53 17.67
C GLY A 242 -17.50 5.83 17.55
N SER A 243 -17.03 6.34 16.41
CA SER A 243 -15.62 6.63 16.13
C SER A 243 -15.45 8.09 15.71
N MET A 244 -14.27 8.65 15.95
CA MET A 244 -13.86 9.94 15.37
C MET A 244 -13.34 9.81 13.94
N SER A 245 -13.22 8.58 13.41
CA SER A 245 -12.73 8.33 12.06
C SER A 245 -13.76 8.74 11.02
N PRO A 246 -13.42 9.62 10.06
CA PRO A 246 -14.33 9.99 8.98
C PRO A 246 -14.72 8.78 8.13
N SER A 247 -15.99 8.66 7.81
CA SER A 247 -16.52 7.69 6.85
C SER A 247 -16.80 8.33 5.49
N SER A 248 -17.16 9.63 5.49
CA SER A 248 -17.25 10.50 4.31
C SER A 248 -17.20 11.96 4.73
N TYR A 249 -16.89 12.84 3.78
CA TYR A 249 -17.07 14.29 3.92
C TYR A 249 -17.36 14.91 2.56
N ALA A 250 -18.19 15.95 2.56
CA ALA A 250 -18.70 16.58 1.36
C ALA A 250 -18.95 18.08 1.57
N SER A 251 -18.88 18.83 0.47
CA SER A 251 -19.22 20.26 0.41
C SER A 251 -20.35 20.46 -0.56
N GLU A 252 -21.48 20.97 -0.06
CA GLU A 252 -22.58 21.43 -0.88
C GLU A 252 -22.27 22.86 -1.34
N VAL A 253 -22.07 23.07 -2.62
CA VAL A 253 -21.63 24.35 -3.18
C VAL A 253 -22.57 24.84 -4.27
N THR A 254 -22.66 26.17 -4.44
CA THR A 254 -23.30 26.82 -5.58
C THR A 254 -22.24 27.49 -6.44
N VAL A 255 -22.18 27.15 -7.72
CA VAL A 255 -21.35 27.82 -8.73
C VAL A 255 -22.08 29.03 -9.27
N ILE A 256 -21.44 30.21 -9.22
CA ILE A 256 -22.02 31.50 -9.64
C ILE A 256 -21.13 32.12 -10.70
N ASP A 257 -21.57 32.08 -11.94
CA ASP A 257 -20.88 32.75 -13.09
C ASP A 257 -21.79 33.85 -13.64
N LYS A 258 -21.54 35.08 -13.23
CA LYS A 258 -22.31 36.25 -13.67
C LYS A 258 -22.10 36.59 -15.14
N ALA A 259 -20.91 36.33 -15.67
CA ALA A 259 -20.57 36.66 -17.07
C ALA A 259 -21.34 35.77 -18.06
N ASN A 260 -21.53 34.51 -17.72
CA ASN A 260 -22.23 33.51 -18.53
C ASN A 260 -23.68 33.28 -18.07
N ASN A 261 -24.13 33.99 -17.06
CA ASN A 261 -25.47 33.84 -16.44
C ASN A 261 -25.75 32.37 -16.00
N VAL A 262 -24.76 31.74 -15.37
CA VAL A 262 -24.84 30.36 -14.88
C VAL A 262 -24.90 30.35 -13.37
N ASN A 263 -25.87 29.62 -12.81
CA ASN A 263 -26.03 29.39 -11.39
C ASN A 263 -26.55 27.96 -11.17
N PHE A 264 -25.80 27.10 -10.48
CA PHE A 264 -26.24 25.73 -10.17
C PHE A 264 -25.57 25.21 -8.90
N ASP A 265 -26.26 24.30 -8.24
CA ASP A 265 -25.78 23.61 -7.05
C ASP A 265 -25.04 22.35 -7.43
N TYR A 266 -23.98 22.02 -6.68
CA TYR A 266 -23.19 20.83 -6.86
C TYR A 266 -22.66 20.32 -5.51
N ARG A 267 -22.54 18.97 -5.40
CA ARG A 267 -21.97 18.31 -4.22
C ARG A 267 -20.56 17.82 -4.53
N ILE A 268 -19.55 18.42 -3.90
CA ILE A 268 -18.15 17.98 -4.00
C ILE A 268 -17.86 17.06 -2.82
N PHE A 269 -17.41 15.84 -3.10
CA PHE A 269 -17.00 14.89 -2.06
C PHE A 269 -15.80 14.06 -2.55
N MET A 270 -15.23 13.21 -1.68
CA MET A 270 -14.08 12.39 -2.06
C MET A 270 -14.38 11.57 -3.32
N ASN A 271 -13.46 11.63 -4.29
CA ASN A 271 -13.57 10.99 -5.60
C ASN A 271 -14.72 11.51 -6.50
N SER A 272 -15.31 12.66 -6.16
CA SER A 272 -16.32 13.33 -6.98
C SER A 272 -16.04 14.82 -7.05
N THR A 273 -15.49 15.28 -8.18
CA THR A 273 -14.98 16.64 -8.37
C THR A 273 -15.92 17.49 -9.19
N LEU A 274 -15.99 18.77 -8.86
CA LEU A 274 -16.66 19.77 -9.69
C LEU A 274 -15.75 20.18 -10.85
N LYS A 275 -16.24 20.12 -12.10
CA LYS A 275 -15.52 20.58 -13.31
C LYS A 275 -16.32 21.69 -13.96
N TYR A 276 -15.76 22.92 -13.97
CA TYR A 276 -16.39 24.08 -14.57
C TYR A 276 -15.37 25.10 -15.09
N GLY A 277 -15.62 25.68 -16.24
CA GLY A 277 -14.78 26.75 -16.81
C GLY A 277 -13.30 26.39 -17.04
N GLY A 278 -12.96 25.11 -17.25
CA GLY A 278 -11.59 24.64 -17.36
C GLY A 278 -10.91 24.35 -16.03
N TYR A 279 -11.60 24.57 -14.91
CA TYR A 279 -11.12 24.30 -13.56
C TYR A 279 -11.74 23.03 -13.03
N GLN A 280 -10.98 22.32 -12.18
CA GLN A 280 -11.42 21.16 -11.42
C GLN A 280 -11.22 21.42 -9.93
N PHE A 281 -12.30 21.27 -9.15
CA PHE A 281 -12.31 21.46 -7.70
C PHE A 281 -12.52 20.12 -7.03
N PHE A 282 -11.72 19.83 -6.03
CA PHE A 282 -11.83 18.56 -5.29
C PHE A 282 -11.61 18.79 -3.80
N GLN A 283 -12.29 17.96 -3.02
CA GLN A 283 -12.29 18.02 -1.56
C GLN A 283 -10.90 17.59 -1.06
N SER A 284 -10.14 18.53 -0.50
CA SER A 284 -8.78 18.29 -0.01
C SER A 284 -8.75 18.12 1.51
N SER A 285 -9.37 19.05 2.22
CA SER A 285 -9.41 19.09 3.68
C SER A 285 -10.62 19.87 4.16
N TYR A 286 -10.73 20.05 5.46
CA TYR A 286 -11.79 20.84 6.10
C TYR A 286 -11.24 21.51 7.36
N ASP A 287 -11.96 22.47 7.87
CA ASP A 287 -11.59 23.19 9.08
C ASP A 287 -11.80 22.32 10.33
N PRO A 288 -10.95 22.45 11.36
CA PRO A 288 -11.09 21.69 12.60
C PRO A 288 -12.42 21.93 13.34
N ASP A 289 -13.08 23.06 13.09
CA ASP A 289 -14.40 23.41 13.63
C ASP A 289 -15.56 22.88 12.77
N GLU A 290 -15.25 22.19 11.66
CA GLU A 290 -16.22 21.59 10.73
C GLU A 290 -17.17 22.59 10.04
N THR A 291 -16.80 23.88 10.01
CA THR A 291 -17.62 24.95 9.42
C THR A 291 -17.07 25.49 8.10
N GLY A 292 -16.06 24.86 7.55
CA GLY A 292 -15.43 25.30 6.32
C GLY A 292 -14.74 24.18 5.55
N THR A 293 -14.59 24.42 4.27
CA THR A 293 -13.94 23.50 3.34
C THR A 293 -12.66 24.06 2.76
N VAL A 294 -11.70 23.18 2.51
CA VAL A 294 -10.49 23.47 1.76
C VAL A 294 -10.54 22.67 0.46
N LEU A 295 -10.76 23.36 -0.64
CA LEU A 295 -10.77 22.80 -1.98
C LEU A 295 -9.41 22.99 -2.63
N SER A 296 -8.85 21.94 -3.18
CA SER A 296 -7.77 22.08 -4.14
C SER A 296 -8.37 22.36 -5.52
N VAL A 297 -7.74 23.26 -6.26
CA VAL A 297 -8.21 23.74 -7.57
C VAL A 297 -7.12 23.51 -8.58
N ASN A 298 -7.45 22.86 -9.67
CA ASN A 298 -6.53 22.58 -10.77
C ASN A 298 -7.07 23.14 -12.09
N ASN A 299 -6.23 23.84 -12.82
CA ASN A 299 -6.45 24.22 -14.22
C ASN A 299 -5.38 23.54 -15.07
N ASP A 300 -5.72 22.41 -15.68
CA ASP A 300 -4.76 21.57 -16.42
C ASP A 300 -5.27 21.21 -17.82
N PRO A 301 -4.86 21.98 -18.86
CA PRO A 301 -5.18 21.68 -20.24
C PRO A 301 -4.49 20.40 -20.77
N GLY A 302 -3.46 19.90 -20.09
CA GLY A 302 -2.76 18.66 -20.46
C GLY A 302 -3.52 17.38 -20.10
N THR A 303 -4.56 17.45 -19.26
CA THR A 303 -5.37 16.29 -18.86
C THR A 303 -5.99 15.56 -20.04
N ILE A 304 -6.62 16.28 -20.99
CA ILE A 304 -7.29 15.67 -22.14
C ILE A 304 -6.31 14.91 -23.06
N PRO A 305 -5.21 15.52 -23.55
CA PRO A 305 -4.19 14.79 -24.32
C PRO A 305 -3.63 13.59 -23.57
N THR A 306 -3.38 13.69 -22.27
CA THR A 306 -2.88 12.60 -21.45
C THR A 306 -3.87 11.44 -21.42
N TYR A 307 -5.16 11.68 -21.22
CA TYR A 307 -6.20 10.66 -21.23
C TYR A 307 -6.39 10.01 -22.61
N ILE A 308 -6.28 10.78 -23.68
CA ILE A 308 -6.24 10.22 -25.04
C ILE A 308 -5.05 9.26 -25.16
N GLY A 309 -3.89 9.66 -24.65
CA GLY A 309 -2.70 8.81 -24.59
C GLY A 309 -2.96 7.50 -23.81
N TYR A 310 -3.58 7.55 -22.63
CA TYR A 310 -3.95 6.36 -21.84
C TYR A 310 -4.92 5.42 -22.59
N PHE A 311 -5.91 5.99 -23.26
CA PHE A 311 -6.84 5.23 -24.09
C PHE A 311 -6.11 4.52 -25.25
N LEU A 312 -5.30 5.25 -26.01
CA LEU A 312 -4.54 4.70 -27.13
C LEU A 312 -3.56 3.62 -26.67
N LEU A 313 -2.92 3.80 -25.53
CA LEU A 313 -2.01 2.84 -24.95
C LEU A 313 -2.74 1.54 -24.60
N THR A 314 -3.85 1.63 -23.87
CA THR A 314 -4.67 0.48 -23.50
C THR A 314 -5.19 -0.25 -24.73
N LEU A 315 -5.73 0.50 -25.70
CA LEU A 315 -6.20 -0.04 -26.97
C LEU A 315 -5.08 -0.76 -27.73
N GLY A 316 -3.90 -0.12 -27.83
CA GLY A 316 -2.74 -0.70 -28.53
C GLY A 316 -2.22 -1.97 -27.86
N LEU A 317 -2.21 -2.04 -26.51
CA LEU A 317 -1.86 -3.24 -25.77
C LEU A 317 -2.87 -4.38 -26.01
N ILE A 318 -4.16 -4.10 -25.89
CA ILE A 318 -5.22 -5.08 -26.14
C ILE A 318 -5.12 -5.61 -27.58
N MET A 319 -5.03 -4.72 -28.56
CA MET A 319 -4.88 -5.09 -29.97
C MET A 319 -3.63 -5.96 -30.19
N ASN A 320 -2.51 -5.66 -29.52
CA ASN A 320 -1.27 -6.45 -29.65
C ASN A 320 -1.40 -7.86 -29.05
N MET A 321 -2.21 -8.05 -28.01
CA MET A 321 -2.49 -9.38 -27.44
C MET A 321 -3.32 -10.25 -28.39
N PHE A 322 -4.27 -9.65 -29.14
CA PHE A 322 -5.14 -10.37 -30.09
C PHE A 322 -4.57 -10.46 -31.52
N ASP A 323 -3.53 -9.70 -31.87
CA ASP A 323 -2.91 -9.77 -33.19
C ASP A 323 -2.19 -11.10 -33.40
N LYS A 324 -2.67 -11.93 -34.34
CA LYS A 324 -2.08 -13.23 -34.69
C LYS A 324 -0.61 -13.14 -35.17
N LYS A 325 -0.16 -11.98 -35.64
CA LYS A 325 1.21 -11.72 -36.08
C LYS A 325 2.08 -11.21 -34.93
N SER A 326 1.51 -10.94 -33.76
CA SER A 326 2.24 -10.45 -32.59
C SER A 326 3.26 -11.46 -32.08
N ARG A 327 4.24 -10.95 -31.32
CA ARG A 327 5.21 -11.80 -30.62
C ARG A 327 4.51 -12.70 -29.61
N PHE A 328 3.53 -12.15 -28.88
CA PHE A 328 2.73 -12.90 -27.92
C PHE A 328 2.04 -14.11 -28.56
N ALA A 329 1.35 -13.92 -29.69
CA ALA A 329 0.69 -15.01 -30.42
C ALA A 329 1.68 -16.10 -30.86
N LYS A 330 2.90 -15.70 -31.31
CA LYS A 330 3.96 -16.65 -31.67
C LYS A 330 4.46 -17.46 -30.48
N LEU A 331 4.63 -16.83 -29.31
CA LEU A 331 5.03 -17.48 -28.06
C LEU A 331 3.96 -18.51 -27.64
N ILE A 332 2.69 -18.11 -27.61
CA ILE A 332 1.60 -19.01 -27.26
C ILE A 332 1.48 -20.19 -28.25
N LYS A 333 1.67 -19.95 -29.56
CA LYS A 333 1.70 -21.03 -30.56
C LYS A 333 2.86 -22.00 -30.30
N TYR A 334 4.06 -21.48 -30.00
CA TYR A 334 5.23 -22.29 -29.70
C TYR A 334 5.02 -23.16 -28.46
N THR A 335 4.45 -22.59 -27.39
CA THR A 335 4.17 -23.33 -26.15
C THR A 335 3.07 -24.39 -26.33
N LYS A 336 2.14 -24.23 -27.28
CA LYS A 336 1.08 -25.21 -27.58
C LYS A 336 1.60 -26.46 -28.29
N GLN A 337 2.72 -26.44 -28.98
CA GLN A 337 3.27 -27.57 -29.74
C GLN A 337 3.72 -28.75 -28.84
N PHE A 338 3.84 -28.57 -27.54
CA PHE A 338 4.35 -29.57 -26.59
C PHE A 338 3.27 -30.31 -25.78
N ASN A 339 2.00 -30.39 -26.29
CA ASN A 339 0.87 -30.82 -25.47
C ASN A 339 -0.03 -31.92 -26.06
N SER A 340 -0.32 -32.97 -25.28
CA SER A 340 -1.40 -33.96 -25.49
C SER A 340 -2.39 -33.93 -24.30
N ILE A 341 -3.68 -34.22 -24.57
CA ILE A 341 -4.80 -33.98 -23.63
C ILE A 341 -5.22 -35.29 -22.95
N ALA A 342 -5.53 -35.24 -21.63
CA ALA A 342 -6.49 -36.12 -20.97
C ALA A 342 -7.03 -35.50 -19.69
N ILE A 343 -8.35 -35.58 -19.48
CA ILE A 343 -9.08 -35.09 -18.30
C ILE A 343 -9.51 -36.30 -17.46
N ILE A 344 -9.17 -36.30 -16.16
CA ILE A 344 -9.80 -37.17 -15.16
C ILE A 344 -9.90 -36.41 -13.83
N ALA A 345 -11.09 -36.37 -13.25
CA ALA A 345 -11.41 -35.78 -11.96
C ALA A 345 -11.18 -36.77 -10.82
N ILE A 346 -10.56 -36.35 -9.74
CA ILE A 346 -10.44 -37.09 -8.48
C ILE A 346 -10.71 -36.14 -7.31
N LEU A 347 -11.68 -36.54 -6.48
CA LEU A 347 -12.02 -35.89 -5.22
C LEU A 347 -11.01 -36.32 -4.13
N PHE A 348 -10.48 -35.32 -3.39
CA PHE A 348 -9.68 -35.56 -2.18
C PHE A 348 -10.45 -35.15 -0.94
N THR A 349 -10.56 -36.08 0.01
CA THR A 349 -10.99 -35.84 1.39
C THR A 349 -9.83 -35.30 2.21
N PHE A 350 -10.02 -34.18 2.86
CA PHE A 350 -9.05 -33.58 3.78
C PHE A 350 -8.98 -34.41 5.07
N LEU A 351 -7.83 -34.93 5.39
CA LEU A 351 -7.49 -35.51 6.68
C LEU A 351 -7.18 -34.43 7.70
N ASN A 352 -7.94 -34.38 8.77
CA ASN A 352 -7.61 -33.57 9.94
C ASN A 352 -6.42 -34.19 10.66
N THR A 353 -5.28 -33.57 10.58
CA THR A 353 -4.13 -33.88 11.42
C THR A 353 -4.06 -32.85 12.55
N ASN A 354 -4.58 -33.21 13.70
CA ASN A 354 -4.28 -32.51 14.96
C ASN A 354 -2.90 -32.97 15.44
N VAL A 355 -1.91 -32.10 15.26
CA VAL A 355 -0.60 -32.30 15.92
C VAL A 355 -0.67 -31.71 17.32
N ASN A 356 -0.89 -32.55 18.31
CA ASN A 356 -0.78 -32.19 19.71
C ASN A 356 0.71 -32.17 20.10
N ALA A 357 1.32 -30.99 20.14
CA ALA A 357 2.57 -30.77 20.87
C ALA A 357 2.21 -30.38 22.31
N ALA A 358 2.27 -31.33 23.21
CA ALA A 358 2.14 -31.08 24.63
C ALA A 358 3.45 -30.48 25.14
N ASP A 359 3.51 -29.16 25.27
CA ASP A 359 4.55 -28.46 26.01
C ASP A 359 4.18 -28.37 27.49
N SER A 360 5.11 -28.73 28.38
CA SER A 360 5.02 -28.59 29.84
C SER A 360 4.97 -27.09 30.23
N LEU A 361 3.80 -26.49 30.13
CA LEU A 361 3.58 -25.06 30.41
C LEU A 361 3.16 -24.77 31.85
N LEU A 362 3.06 -25.80 32.71
CA LEU A 362 2.50 -25.65 34.05
C LEU A 362 3.57 -25.75 35.16
N LYS A 363 3.77 -24.66 35.93
CA LYS A 363 4.04 -24.66 37.34
C LYS A 363 2.79 -24.16 38.05
N THR A 364 1.79 -25.00 38.16
CA THR A 364 0.49 -24.68 38.80
C THR A 364 0.25 -25.68 39.90
N THR A 365 -0.41 -25.26 40.96
CA THR A 365 -0.91 -26.13 42.01
C THR A 365 -1.90 -27.13 41.42
N ASN A 366 -2.06 -28.32 42.02
CA ASN A 366 -2.99 -29.34 41.54
C ASN A 366 -4.42 -28.80 41.31
N ASP A 367 -4.89 -27.87 42.11
CA ASP A 367 -6.20 -27.23 42.00
C ASP A 367 -6.38 -26.43 40.74
N SER A 368 -5.34 -25.68 40.30
CA SER A 368 -5.39 -24.92 39.04
C SER A 368 -5.38 -25.81 37.78
N VAL A 369 -4.74 -26.96 37.84
CA VAL A 369 -4.77 -27.94 36.74
C VAL A 369 -6.14 -28.55 36.61
N THR A 370 -6.75 -28.97 37.70
CA THR A 370 -8.10 -29.52 37.73
C THR A 370 -9.14 -28.51 37.25
N TYR A 371 -9.00 -27.24 37.65
CA TYR A 371 -9.85 -26.16 37.17
C TYR A 371 -9.74 -26.03 35.63
N LEU A 372 -8.53 -25.96 35.06
CA LEU A 372 -8.35 -25.77 33.61
C LEU A 372 -8.89 -26.94 32.79
N GLU A 373 -8.78 -28.17 33.27
CA GLU A 373 -9.35 -29.37 32.60
C GLU A 373 -10.87 -29.33 32.61
N ASN A 374 -11.49 -29.02 33.74
CA ASN A 374 -12.94 -28.89 33.87
C ASN A 374 -13.45 -27.72 33.03
N PHE A 375 -12.81 -26.56 33.14
CA PHE A 375 -13.15 -25.37 32.33
C PHE A 375 -13.08 -25.66 30.84
N LYS A 376 -12.03 -26.32 30.36
CA LYS A 376 -11.88 -26.71 28.95
C LYS A 376 -13.02 -27.58 28.45
N LYS A 377 -13.56 -28.46 29.29
CA LYS A 377 -14.65 -29.38 28.94
C LYS A 377 -16.01 -28.66 28.97
N ASP A 378 -16.29 -27.95 30.04
CA ASP A 378 -17.63 -27.50 30.40
C ASP A 378 -17.97 -26.11 29.82
N SER A 379 -16.97 -25.26 29.56
CA SER A 379 -17.17 -23.90 29.01
C SER A 379 -17.45 -23.80 27.51
N LYS A 380 -17.45 -24.92 26.77
CA LYS A 380 -17.52 -24.91 25.30
C LYS A 380 -18.76 -24.21 24.76
N GLU A 381 -19.93 -24.55 25.28
CA GLU A 381 -21.20 -23.98 24.80
C GLU A 381 -21.31 -22.50 25.19
N THR A 382 -20.93 -22.16 26.41
CA THR A 382 -20.92 -20.78 26.89
C THR A 382 -19.94 -19.92 26.07
N ALA A 383 -18.74 -20.42 25.78
CA ALA A 383 -17.77 -19.75 24.93
C ALA A 383 -18.28 -19.56 23.49
N LYS A 384 -19.09 -20.51 23.00
CA LYS A 384 -19.74 -20.37 21.68
C LYS A 384 -20.81 -19.27 21.70
N LEU A 385 -21.65 -19.21 22.71
CA LEU A 385 -22.64 -18.12 22.85
C LEU A 385 -21.95 -16.77 23.03
N PHE A 386 -20.91 -16.72 23.86
CA PHE A 386 -20.07 -15.52 24.05
C PHE A 386 -19.45 -15.03 22.74
N SER A 387 -19.00 -15.91 21.87
CA SER A 387 -18.39 -15.58 20.59
C SER A 387 -19.33 -14.83 19.63
N HIS A 388 -20.65 -15.02 19.75
CA HIS A 388 -21.66 -14.38 18.90
C HIS A 388 -22.07 -12.96 19.36
N LEU A 389 -21.71 -12.55 20.57
CA LEU A 389 -21.85 -11.16 20.98
C LEU A 389 -21.07 -10.26 20.05
N VAL A 390 -21.59 -9.05 19.80
CA VAL A 390 -20.96 -8.07 18.92
C VAL A 390 -20.18 -7.05 19.72
N THR A 391 -19.06 -6.61 19.19
CA THR A 391 -18.22 -5.55 19.77
C THR A 391 -17.88 -4.50 18.73
N GLN A 392 -17.73 -3.27 19.18
CA GLN A 392 -17.30 -2.15 18.36
C GLN A 392 -15.79 -1.94 18.48
N SER A 393 -15.07 -1.92 17.36
CA SER A 393 -13.66 -1.57 17.34
C SER A 393 -13.46 -0.05 17.50
N ASN A 394 -12.24 0.39 17.84
CA ASN A 394 -11.90 1.81 17.97
C ASN A 394 -12.13 2.62 16.68
N MET A 395 -12.12 1.95 15.52
CA MET A 395 -12.43 2.56 14.22
C MET A 395 -13.90 2.42 13.82
N GLY A 396 -14.79 2.06 14.74
CA GLY A 396 -16.23 1.96 14.54
C GLY A 396 -16.69 0.69 13.80
N ARG A 397 -15.80 -0.27 13.48
CA ARG A 397 -16.23 -1.54 12.88
C ARG A 397 -16.93 -2.41 13.91
N MET A 398 -18.13 -2.87 13.55
CA MET A 398 -18.85 -3.87 14.32
C MET A 398 -18.38 -5.27 13.91
N LYS A 399 -18.00 -6.11 14.86
CA LYS A 399 -17.52 -7.47 14.62
C LYS A 399 -17.95 -8.42 15.74
N PRO A 400 -18.09 -9.75 15.48
CA PRO A 400 -18.33 -10.70 16.56
C PRO A 400 -17.14 -10.75 17.53
N LEU A 401 -17.42 -11.05 18.80
CA LEU A 401 -16.38 -11.28 19.81
C LEU A 401 -15.41 -12.40 19.39
N ASP A 402 -15.87 -13.36 18.60
CA ASP A 402 -15.01 -14.39 18.02
C ASP A 402 -13.79 -13.79 17.33
N SER A 403 -13.98 -12.79 16.47
CA SER A 403 -12.90 -12.10 15.77
C SER A 403 -11.95 -11.40 16.73
N LEU A 404 -12.49 -10.68 17.73
CA LEU A 404 -11.68 -10.01 18.76
C LEU A 404 -10.89 -11.02 19.59
N ASN A 405 -11.49 -12.13 19.99
CA ASN A 405 -10.85 -13.15 20.80
C ASN A 405 -9.72 -13.85 20.06
N HIS A 406 -9.87 -14.11 18.76
CA HIS A 406 -8.79 -14.60 17.90
C HIS A 406 -7.62 -13.60 17.79
N GLU A 407 -7.93 -12.31 17.67
CA GLU A 407 -6.91 -11.26 17.66
C GLU A 407 -6.12 -11.22 18.98
N ILE A 408 -6.84 -11.23 20.11
CA ILE A 408 -6.24 -11.24 21.46
C ILE A 408 -5.32 -12.44 21.62
N LEU A 409 -5.83 -13.65 21.37
CA LEU A 409 -5.05 -14.88 21.55
C LEU A 409 -3.81 -14.88 20.65
N ASN A 410 -3.96 -14.49 19.38
CA ASN A 410 -2.83 -14.43 18.44
C ASN A 410 -1.79 -13.37 18.85
N LYS A 411 -2.21 -12.20 19.33
CA LYS A 411 -1.28 -11.16 19.83
C LYS A 411 -0.51 -11.63 21.04
N LEU A 412 -1.16 -12.28 21.99
CA LEU A 412 -0.53 -12.76 23.23
C LEU A 412 0.41 -13.94 22.98
N THR A 413 -0.10 -14.99 22.29
CA THR A 413 0.58 -16.30 22.21
C THR A 413 1.24 -16.60 20.87
N ARG A 414 0.82 -15.93 19.80
CA ARG A 414 1.12 -16.26 18.40
C ARG A 414 0.62 -17.66 17.98
N LYS A 415 -0.45 -18.11 18.60
CA LYS A 415 -1.15 -19.38 18.30
C LYS A 415 -2.65 -19.11 18.12
N ASN A 416 -3.32 -19.96 17.38
CA ASN A 416 -4.79 -19.89 17.20
C ASN A 416 -5.56 -20.70 18.25
N THR A 417 -4.86 -21.57 18.98
CA THR A 417 -5.37 -22.35 20.12
C THR A 417 -4.33 -22.34 21.22
N PHE A 418 -4.78 -22.45 22.46
CA PHE A 418 -3.87 -22.48 23.63
C PHE A 418 -4.37 -23.51 24.64
N MET A 419 -3.48 -24.39 25.10
CA MET A 419 -3.80 -25.51 26.04
C MET A 419 -4.95 -26.41 25.55
N GLY A 420 -5.14 -26.51 24.22
CA GLY A 420 -6.22 -27.28 23.61
C GLY A 420 -7.60 -26.63 23.70
N MET A 421 -7.67 -25.35 24.07
CA MET A 421 -8.85 -24.48 24.06
C MET A 421 -8.79 -23.54 22.84
N ASN A 422 -9.98 -23.17 22.32
CA ASN A 422 -10.09 -22.15 21.29
C ASN A 422 -9.96 -20.74 21.87
N ALA A 423 -9.87 -19.73 21.01
CA ALA A 423 -9.69 -18.34 21.43
C ALA A 423 -10.81 -17.84 22.37
N ASN A 424 -12.06 -18.25 22.09
CA ASN A 424 -13.21 -17.83 22.88
C ASN A 424 -13.17 -18.39 24.31
N GLN A 425 -12.77 -19.65 24.48
CA GLN A 425 -12.59 -20.26 25.79
C GLN A 425 -11.45 -19.59 26.58
N VAL A 426 -10.32 -19.34 25.92
CA VAL A 426 -9.15 -18.69 26.56
C VAL A 426 -9.51 -17.30 27.08
N VAL A 427 -10.12 -16.48 26.24
CA VAL A 427 -10.49 -15.11 26.61
C VAL A 427 -11.61 -15.11 27.67
N LEU A 428 -12.58 -16.02 27.57
CA LEU A 428 -13.61 -16.18 28.60
C LEU A 428 -13.00 -16.56 29.94
N GLY A 429 -12.04 -17.47 29.97
CA GLY A 429 -11.30 -17.82 31.18
C GLY A 429 -10.48 -16.67 31.75
N MET A 430 -9.76 -15.94 30.91
CA MET A 430 -8.99 -14.74 31.33
C MET A 430 -9.91 -13.69 31.99
N LEU A 431 -11.11 -13.49 31.44
CA LEU A 431 -12.08 -12.53 31.95
C LEU A 431 -12.73 -12.96 33.27
N SER A 432 -13.04 -14.26 33.43
CA SER A 432 -13.78 -14.80 34.57
C SER A 432 -12.91 -15.22 35.75
N HIS A 433 -11.66 -15.64 35.51
CA HIS A 433 -10.70 -16.09 36.54
C HIS A 433 -9.31 -15.47 36.35
N PRO A 434 -9.20 -14.13 36.41
CA PRO A 434 -7.92 -13.46 36.19
C PRO A 434 -6.81 -13.95 37.13
N GLU A 435 -7.12 -14.31 38.36
CA GLU A 435 -6.19 -14.82 39.36
C GLU A 435 -5.49 -16.12 38.94
N VAL A 436 -6.16 -16.99 38.18
CA VAL A 436 -5.55 -18.22 37.64
C VAL A 436 -4.77 -17.89 36.36
N TRP A 437 -5.39 -17.14 35.46
CA TRP A 437 -4.85 -16.91 34.12
C TRP A 437 -3.64 -15.96 34.09
N GLN A 438 -3.50 -15.06 35.08
CA GLN A 438 -2.32 -14.20 35.24
C GLN A 438 -1.04 -14.99 35.52
N ASN A 439 -1.17 -16.20 36.08
CA ASN A 439 -0.06 -17.10 36.37
C ASN A 439 0.32 -18.04 35.22
N ILE A 440 -0.52 -18.08 34.15
CA ILE A 440 -0.27 -18.93 32.99
C ILE A 440 0.73 -18.25 32.05
N LYS A 441 1.75 -18.99 31.60
CA LYS A 441 2.80 -18.54 30.71
C LYS A 441 2.30 -18.42 29.27
N MET A 442 1.61 -17.32 28.95
CA MET A 442 1.01 -17.10 27.64
C MET A 442 1.62 -15.95 26.83
N LEU A 443 2.32 -15.02 27.48
CA LEU A 443 2.92 -13.87 26.78
C LEU A 443 4.20 -14.27 26.08
N LYS A 444 4.23 -14.20 24.74
CA LYS A 444 5.38 -14.62 23.95
C LYS A 444 6.57 -13.68 24.06
N ILE A 445 7.75 -14.23 24.35
CA ILE A 445 9.02 -13.51 24.45
C ILE A 445 10.07 -14.16 23.54
N LYS A 446 10.90 -13.35 22.84
CA LYS A 446 11.89 -13.88 21.86
C LYS A 446 13.33 -13.58 22.24
N THR A 447 13.66 -12.31 22.47
CA THR A 447 15.05 -11.83 22.51
C THR A 447 15.79 -12.34 23.75
N PRO A 448 16.97 -12.98 23.59
CA PRO A 448 17.76 -13.50 24.74
C PRO A 448 18.15 -12.41 25.74
N LYS A 449 18.46 -11.20 25.28
CA LYS A 449 18.78 -10.05 26.14
C LYS A 449 17.59 -9.67 27.01
N LEU A 450 16.36 -9.64 26.45
CA LEU A 450 15.15 -9.34 27.24
C LEU A 450 14.85 -10.43 28.29
N LYS A 451 15.08 -11.70 27.93
CA LYS A 451 14.95 -12.81 28.90
C LYS A 451 15.90 -12.67 30.08
N LYS A 452 17.14 -12.22 29.81
CA LYS A 452 18.13 -11.95 30.86
C LYS A 452 17.66 -10.82 31.78
N GLU A 453 17.16 -9.72 31.25
CA GLU A 453 16.64 -8.59 32.03
C GLU A 453 15.47 -9.00 32.96
N LEU A 454 14.63 -9.91 32.47
CA LEU A 454 13.53 -10.44 33.29
C LEU A 454 13.92 -11.58 34.23
N GLY A 455 15.19 -12.04 34.25
CA GLY A 455 15.63 -13.18 35.02
C GLY A 455 15.06 -14.52 34.57
N ILE A 456 14.80 -14.67 33.25
CA ILE A 456 14.11 -15.82 32.65
C ILE A 456 15.12 -16.70 31.92
N GLU A 457 14.93 -18.01 32.03
CA GLU A 457 15.74 -19.00 31.33
C GLU A 457 15.72 -18.82 29.82
N LYS A 458 16.88 -19.00 29.13
CA LYS A 458 17.02 -18.80 27.69
C LYS A 458 16.11 -19.70 26.83
N SER A 459 15.83 -20.91 27.31
CA SER A 459 14.97 -21.90 26.67
C SER A 459 13.50 -21.47 26.61
N ARG A 460 13.02 -20.71 27.59
CA ARG A 460 11.60 -20.33 27.71
C ARG A 460 11.19 -19.37 26.57
N THR A 461 10.02 -19.63 26.01
CA THR A 461 9.45 -18.82 24.90
C THR A 461 8.26 -17.97 25.30
N HIS A 462 7.70 -18.21 26.50
CA HIS A 462 6.53 -17.51 27.05
C HIS A 462 6.74 -17.20 28.53
N VAL A 463 6.12 -16.11 28.99
CA VAL A 463 6.13 -15.63 30.38
C VAL A 463 4.70 -15.43 30.87
N ALA A 464 4.49 -15.50 32.15
CA ALA A 464 3.22 -15.19 32.79
C ALA A 464 3.10 -13.67 33.00
N PHE A 465 1.86 -13.19 33.13
CA PHE A 465 1.59 -11.78 33.44
C PHE A 465 2.24 -11.35 34.76
N THR A 466 2.08 -12.16 35.80
CA THR A 466 2.65 -11.91 37.13
C THR A 466 4.17 -11.85 37.13
N GLU A 467 4.87 -12.58 36.27
CA GLU A 467 6.33 -12.56 36.15
C GLU A 467 6.89 -11.22 35.65
N MET A 468 6.04 -10.36 35.09
CA MET A 468 6.45 -9.03 34.59
C MET A 468 6.55 -7.98 35.70
N PHE A 469 6.15 -8.32 36.91
CA PHE A 469 6.17 -7.43 38.06
C PHE A 469 7.15 -7.92 39.14
N THR A 470 7.65 -7.00 39.96
CA THR A 470 8.42 -7.34 41.18
C THR A 470 7.47 -7.81 42.28
N LYS A 471 8.01 -8.33 43.38
CA LYS A 471 7.20 -8.72 44.52
C LYS A 471 6.43 -7.55 45.14
N GLU A 472 6.92 -6.33 44.97
CA GLU A 472 6.31 -5.07 45.38
C GLU A 472 5.31 -4.51 44.34
N GLY A 473 5.01 -5.26 43.30
CA GLY A 473 4.05 -4.86 42.24
C GLY A 473 4.58 -3.83 41.23
N LYS A 474 5.88 -3.56 41.19
CA LYS A 474 6.45 -2.63 40.19
C LYS A 474 6.70 -3.32 38.85
N TYR A 475 6.35 -2.66 37.77
CA TYR A 475 6.59 -3.17 36.41
C TYR A 475 8.11 -3.18 36.10
N LYS A 476 8.65 -4.35 35.82
CA LYS A 476 10.10 -4.57 35.63
C LYS A 476 10.69 -3.87 34.39
N LEU A 477 9.90 -3.65 33.35
CA LEU A 477 10.40 -3.11 32.08
C LEU A 477 10.07 -1.62 31.87
N LYS A 478 9.49 -0.91 32.86
CA LYS A 478 9.00 0.48 32.71
C LYS A 478 10.04 1.41 32.08
N ASP A 479 11.26 1.43 32.58
CA ASP A 479 12.32 2.33 32.12
C ASP A 479 12.81 1.92 30.72
N LEU A 480 12.90 0.62 30.46
CA LEU A 480 13.28 0.10 29.14
C LEU A 480 12.23 0.41 28.07
N VAL A 481 10.95 0.34 28.42
CA VAL A 481 9.83 0.71 27.55
C VAL A 481 9.87 2.20 27.23
N ASN A 482 10.03 3.05 28.25
CA ASN A 482 10.13 4.50 28.08
C ASN A 482 11.30 4.88 27.16
N ASN A 483 12.47 4.28 27.40
CA ASN A 483 13.66 4.50 26.59
C ASN A 483 13.45 4.04 25.13
N ALA A 484 12.84 2.87 24.92
CA ALA A 484 12.56 2.34 23.59
C ALA A 484 11.54 3.21 22.85
N ASN A 485 10.52 3.74 23.54
CA ASN A 485 9.51 4.61 22.94
C ASN A 485 10.08 6.00 22.59
N ALA A 486 11.01 6.53 23.39
CA ALA A 486 11.68 7.80 23.12
C ALA A 486 12.66 7.73 21.92
N MET A 487 13.10 6.53 21.54
CA MET A 487 13.97 6.34 20.36
C MET A 487 13.21 6.53 19.05
N ASN A 488 13.89 7.16 18.09
CA ASN A 488 13.37 7.22 16.72
C ASN A 488 13.09 5.79 16.20
N PRO A 489 11.90 5.48 15.65
CA PRO A 489 11.54 4.14 15.17
C PRO A 489 12.57 3.48 14.26
N ASN A 490 13.21 4.27 13.38
CA ASN A 490 14.24 3.78 12.47
C ASN A 490 15.54 3.33 13.15
N LYS A 491 15.78 3.80 14.39
CA LYS A 491 16.96 3.47 15.19
C LYS A 491 16.71 2.33 16.17
N ARG A 492 15.46 1.86 16.33
CA ARG A 492 15.10 0.75 17.21
C ARG A 492 15.65 -0.57 16.68
N GLY A 493 16.50 -1.23 17.48
CA GLY A 493 17.01 -2.57 17.20
C GLY A 493 15.97 -3.67 17.50
N THR A 494 16.39 -4.92 17.36
CA THR A 494 15.53 -6.08 17.69
C THR A 494 15.15 -6.15 19.16
N PHE A 495 16.01 -5.65 20.04
CA PHE A 495 15.79 -5.62 21.50
C PHE A 495 14.69 -4.61 21.86
N GLU A 496 14.79 -3.37 21.38
CA GLU A 496 13.83 -2.30 21.65
C GLU A 496 12.45 -2.65 21.10
N ARG A 497 12.42 -3.22 19.90
CA ARG A 497 11.15 -3.69 19.31
C ARG A 497 10.52 -4.85 20.06
N ASP A 498 11.30 -5.75 20.63
CA ASP A 498 10.75 -6.86 21.42
C ASP A 498 10.25 -6.37 22.78
N ILE A 499 10.90 -5.34 23.36
CA ILE A 499 10.41 -4.65 24.58
C ILE A 499 9.04 -4.02 24.32
N ILE A 500 8.90 -3.24 23.26
CA ILE A 500 7.62 -2.61 22.92
C ILE A 500 6.52 -3.67 22.67
N LYS A 501 6.87 -4.78 22.01
CA LYS A 501 5.90 -5.86 21.75
C LYS A 501 5.49 -6.62 23.00
N ILE A 502 6.38 -6.82 23.97
CA ILE A 502 5.99 -7.48 25.22
C ILE A 502 5.16 -6.55 26.11
N ASP A 503 5.46 -5.25 26.08
CA ASP A 503 4.64 -4.23 26.74
C ASP A 503 3.22 -4.18 26.14
N GLU A 504 3.09 -4.16 24.80
CA GLU A 504 1.79 -4.25 24.11
C GLU A 504 1.01 -5.49 24.55
N ARG A 505 1.67 -6.67 24.62
CA ARG A 505 1.03 -7.91 25.07
C ARG A 505 0.58 -7.84 26.53
N LEU A 506 1.41 -7.27 27.39
CA LEU A 506 1.06 -7.09 28.79
C LEU A 506 -0.16 -6.18 28.94
N ASN A 507 -0.21 -5.08 28.19
CA ASN A 507 -1.33 -4.14 28.20
C ASN A 507 -2.61 -4.80 27.68
N ILE A 508 -2.54 -5.56 26.59
CA ILE A 508 -3.68 -6.31 26.07
C ILE A 508 -4.18 -7.31 27.12
N ALA A 509 -3.30 -8.09 27.75
CA ALA A 509 -3.69 -9.03 28.80
C ALA A 509 -4.37 -8.32 29.98
N TYR A 510 -3.80 -7.19 30.40
CA TYR A 510 -4.38 -6.33 31.45
C TYR A 510 -5.79 -5.89 31.09
N MET A 511 -5.99 -5.33 29.88
CA MET A 511 -7.30 -4.87 29.42
C MET A 511 -8.32 -6.02 29.31
N VAL A 512 -7.88 -7.24 28.97
CA VAL A 512 -8.77 -8.42 28.97
C VAL A 512 -9.19 -8.76 30.40
N TYR A 513 -8.26 -8.82 31.36
CA TYR A 513 -8.59 -9.15 32.77
C TYR A 513 -9.58 -8.17 33.40
N TYR A 514 -9.57 -6.91 32.95
CA TYR A 514 -10.49 -5.86 33.45
C TYR A 514 -11.70 -5.62 32.54
N GLY A 515 -11.79 -6.31 31.41
CA GLY A 515 -12.93 -6.15 30.47
C GLY A 515 -12.90 -4.87 29.62
N ASP A 516 -11.77 -4.13 29.61
CA ASP A 516 -11.63 -2.82 28.94
C ASP A 516 -11.46 -2.91 27.41
N LEU A 517 -11.40 -4.12 26.83
CA LEU A 517 -11.37 -4.32 25.37
C LEU A 517 -12.76 -4.59 24.77
N PHE A 518 -13.74 -4.85 25.61
CA PHE A 518 -15.04 -5.35 25.16
C PHE A 518 -16.06 -4.22 25.10
N ASN A 519 -16.08 -3.44 24.00
CA ASN A 519 -17.11 -2.44 23.72
C ASN A 519 -18.39 -3.15 23.28
N ILE A 520 -19.12 -3.74 24.22
CA ILE A 520 -20.30 -4.60 23.96
C ILE A 520 -21.63 -3.95 24.35
N PHE A 521 -21.63 -2.77 24.98
CA PHE A 521 -22.82 -2.09 25.42
C PHE A 521 -23.10 -0.83 24.59
N PRO A 522 -24.10 -0.87 23.65
CA PRO A 522 -24.55 0.31 22.94
C PRO A 522 -25.14 1.34 23.92
N ARG A 523 -24.89 2.64 23.67
CA ARG A 523 -25.42 3.71 24.49
C ARG A 523 -26.94 3.81 24.31
N PRO A 524 -27.76 3.73 25.38
CA PRO A 524 -29.18 4.03 25.30
C PRO A 524 -29.43 5.49 24.94
N LYS A 525 -30.64 5.82 24.43
CA LYS A 525 -31.05 7.21 24.18
C LYS A 525 -31.04 7.97 25.49
N ASP A 526 -30.39 9.14 25.48
CA ASP A 526 -30.53 10.13 26.54
C ASP A 526 -31.62 11.15 26.19
N ASP A 527 -31.98 12.02 27.15
CA ASP A 527 -33.02 13.05 26.98
C ASP A 527 -32.65 14.09 25.89
N HIS A 528 -31.39 14.12 25.46
CA HIS A 528 -30.85 15.01 24.43
C HIS A 528 -30.67 14.33 23.06
N GLY A 529 -30.94 13.03 22.95
CA GLY A 529 -30.95 12.29 21.68
C GLY A 529 -29.58 12.06 21.04
N HIS A 530 -28.48 12.40 21.73
CA HIS A 530 -27.14 12.28 21.18
C HIS A 530 -26.65 10.84 21.17
N ASP A 531 -26.10 10.40 20.03
CA ASP A 531 -25.36 9.15 19.77
C ASP A 531 -26.02 7.83 20.21
N ALA A 532 -27.33 7.81 20.42
CA ALA A 532 -28.04 6.62 20.84
C ALA A 532 -27.80 5.43 19.89
N GLY A 533 -27.26 4.33 20.43
CA GLY A 533 -26.98 3.09 19.71
C GLY A 533 -25.72 3.12 18.86
N ASN A 534 -25.15 4.23 18.52
CA ASN A 534 -24.01 4.34 17.60
C ASN A 534 -22.67 4.11 18.28
N LYS A 535 -22.50 4.61 19.51
CA LYS A 535 -21.28 4.41 20.29
C LYS A 535 -21.47 3.30 21.31
N TRP A 536 -20.53 2.36 21.33
CA TRP A 536 -20.54 1.22 22.23
C TRP A 536 -19.44 1.35 23.27
N TYR A 537 -19.72 0.89 24.47
CA TYR A 537 -18.91 1.09 25.66
C TYR A 537 -18.48 -0.25 26.25
N THR A 538 -17.33 -0.23 26.93
CA THR A 538 -16.92 -1.36 27.79
C THR A 538 -17.85 -1.43 29.01
N PRO A 539 -17.91 -2.58 29.72
CA PRO A 539 -18.71 -2.67 30.94
C PRO A 539 -18.38 -1.55 31.96
N ILE A 540 -17.11 -1.26 32.13
CA ILE A 540 -16.66 -0.24 33.10
C ILE A 540 -17.04 1.16 32.66
N THR A 541 -16.85 1.48 31.41
CA THR A 541 -17.21 2.82 30.88
C THR A 541 -18.74 3.01 30.81
N ALA A 542 -19.50 1.97 30.48
CA ALA A 542 -20.96 2.00 30.51
C ALA A 542 -21.50 2.28 31.93
N MET A 543 -20.90 1.69 32.96
CA MET A 543 -21.25 1.95 34.36
C MET A 543 -20.91 3.39 34.81
N LYS A 544 -20.03 4.11 34.08
CA LYS A 544 -19.69 5.51 34.39
C LYS A 544 -20.58 6.50 33.61
N GLU A 545 -20.88 6.19 32.36
CA GLU A 545 -21.45 7.12 31.39
C GLU A 545 -22.99 7.00 31.23
N PHE A 546 -23.56 5.83 31.56
CA PHE A 546 -25.00 5.61 31.38
C PHE A 546 -25.84 6.20 32.54
N HIS A 547 -27.12 6.45 32.31
CA HIS A 547 -28.06 6.80 33.35
C HIS A 547 -28.25 5.67 34.36
N GLU A 548 -28.58 5.98 35.61
CA GLU A 548 -28.64 5.03 36.72
C GLU A 548 -29.47 3.77 36.42
N LYS A 549 -30.58 3.90 35.71
CA LYS A 549 -31.43 2.77 35.32
C LYS A 549 -30.70 1.82 34.41
N ASP A 550 -30.05 2.33 33.37
CA ASP A 550 -29.34 1.51 32.38
C ASP A 550 -28.03 0.96 32.93
N LYS A 551 -27.34 1.75 33.78
CA LYS A 551 -26.17 1.33 34.54
C LYS A 551 -26.46 0.12 35.41
N ASN A 552 -27.57 0.11 36.15
CA ASN A 552 -27.98 -1.02 36.98
C ASN A 552 -28.29 -2.28 36.13
N ILE A 553 -28.86 -2.11 34.93
CA ILE A 553 -29.10 -3.20 33.98
C ILE A 553 -27.78 -3.78 33.49
N VAL A 554 -26.81 -2.93 33.08
CA VAL A 554 -25.48 -3.36 32.64
C VAL A 554 -24.77 -4.08 33.77
N GLN A 555 -24.77 -3.52 34.98
CA GLN A 555 -24.16 -4.13 36.16
C GLN A 555 -24.74 -5.51 36.47
N MET A 556 -26.05 -5.64 36.44
CA MET A 556 -26.73 -6.90 36.65
C MET A 556 -26.33 -7.95 35.61
N MET A 557 -26.34 -7.57 34.31
CA MET A 557 -25.98 -8.47 33.21
C MET A 557 -24.53 -8.97 33.31
N ILE A 558 -23.58 -8.02 33.52
CA ILE A 558 -22.15 -8.38 33.60
C ILE A 558 -21.87 -9.19 34.85
N ARG A 559 -22.41 -8.79 35.99
CA ARG A 559 -22.20 -9.51 37.25
C ARG A 559 -22.73 -10.94 37.16
N GLY A 560 -23.98 -11.12 36.71
CA GLY A 560 -24.57 -12.44 36.57
C GLY A 560 -23.83 -13.31 35.52
N PHE A 561 -23.33 -12.71 34.43
CA PHE A 561 -22.51 -13.40 33.45
C PHE A 561 -21.18 -13.89 34.07
N ILE A 562 -20.40 -12.98 34.70
CA ILE A 562 -19.09 -13.31 35.27
C ILE A 562 -19.25 -14.27 36.45
N ASP A 563 -20.21 -14.05 37.36
CA ASP A 563 -20.47 -14.93 38.51
C ASP A 563 -20.90 -16.34 38.03
N GLY A 564 -21.74 -16.41 36.99
CA GLY A 564 -22.12 -17.70 36.41
C GLY A 564 -20.94 -18.49 35.85
N VAL A 565 -20.02 -17.83 35.12
CA VAL A 565 -18.81 -18.50 34.61
C VAL A 565 -17.85 -18.86 35.75
N SER A 566 -17.64 -17.96 36.72
CA SER A 566 -16.67 -18.18 37.80
C SER A 566 -17.11 -19.25 38.81
N THR A 567 -18.42 -19.45 38.97
CA THR A 567 -18.95 -20.52 39.81
C THR A 567 -19.25 -21.80 39.02
N ALA A 568 -18.88 -21.88 37.76
CA ALA A 568 -19.19 -22.97 36.83
C ALA A 568 -20.70 -23.24 36.64
N ASN A 569 -21.53 -22.24 36.94
CA ASN A 569 -22.98 -22.26 36.62
C ASN A 569 -23.20 -21.74 35.21
N TYR A 570 -22.84 -22.57 34.22
CA TYR A 570 -22.87 -22.16 32.80
C TYR A 570 -24.30 -21.92 32.27
N GLU A 571 -25.32 -22.52 32.86
CA GLU A 571 -26.70 -22.26 32.48
C GLU A 571 -27.12 -20.84 32.81
N GLU A 572 -26.77 -20.36 34.00
CA GLU A 572 -26.99 -18.96 34.39
C GLU A 572 -26.17 -18.00 33.58
N ALA A 573 -24.87 -18.28 33.34
CA ALA A 573 -24.02 -17.50 32.44
C ALA A 573 -24.65 -17.36 31.05
N ASN A 574 -25.15 -18.43 30.46
CA ASN A 574 -25.77 -18.44 29.14
C ASN A 574 -27.06 -17.59 29.11
N LYS A 575 -27.85 -17.56 30.18
CA LYS A 575 -28.99 -16.66 30.33
C LYS A 575 -28.58 -15.19 30.25
N TYR A 576 -27.54 -14.79 30.98
CA TYR A 576 -27.04 -13.41 30.95
C TYR A 576 -26.39 -13.05 29.61
N ILE A 577 -25.66 -13.93 28.93
CA ILE A 577 -25.19 -13.72 27.55
C ILE A 577 -26.39 -13.45 26.62
N GLY A 578 -27.48 -14.20 26.77
CA GLY A 578 -28.74 -13.98 26.06
C GLY A 578 -29.33 -12.59 26.29
N LEU A 579 -29.31 -12.11 27.54
CA LEU A 579 -29.78 -10.77 27.89
C LEU A 579 -28.89 -9.68 27.29
N ILE A 580 -27.57 -9.84 27.34
CA ILE A 580 -26.61 -8.91 26.69
C ILE A 580 -26.89 -8.87 25.18
N SER A 581 -27.08 -10.01 24.53
CA SER A 581 -27.41 -10.08 23.09
C SER A 581 -28.70 -9.36 22.76
N GLN A 582 -29.75 -9.53 23.57
CA GLN A 582 -31.02 -8.82 23.41
C GLN A 582 -30.86 -7.32 23.59
N PHE A 583 -30.09 -6.87 24.59
CA PHE A 583 -29.77 -5.47 24.81
C PHE A 583 -29.05 -4.87 23.60
N GLN A 584 -28.03 -5.56 23.08
CA GLN A 584 -27.30 -5.15 21.88
C GLN A 584 -28.24 -4.94 20.68
N ARG A 585 -29.12 -5.92 20.41
CA ARG A 585 -30.04 -5.88 19.27
C ARG A 585 -31.15 -4.83 19.42
N LYS A 586 -31.58 -4.56 20.66
CA LYS A 586 -32.61 -3.55 20.94
C LYS A 586 -32.08 -2.12 20.82
N ILE A 587 -30.93 -1.85 21.41
CA ILE A 587 -30.34 -0.49 21.48
C ILE A 587 -29.46 -0.19 20.26
N GLY A 588 -28.63 -1.14 19.84
CA GLY A 588 -27.66 -0.96 18.75
C GLY A 588 -28.17 -1.41 17.37
N LYS A 589 -29.49 -1.54 17.16
CA LYS A 589 -30.11 -2.08 15.94
C LYS A 589 -29.65 -1.45 14.64
N ASP A 590 -29.32 -0.14 14.67
CA ASP A 590 -29.00 0.64 13.49
C ASP A 590 -27.55 0.41 12.99
N VAL A 591 -26.67 -0.15 13.84
CA VAL A 591 -25.26 -0.37 13.53
C VAL A 591 -24.83 -1.83 13.58
N ILE A 592 -25.62 -2.70 14.22
CA ILE A 592 -25.28 -4.11 14.36
C ILE A 592 -25.38 -4.84 13.00
N PRO A 593 -24.36 -5.62 12.59
CA PRO A 593 -24.45 -6.40 11.35
C PRO A 593 -25.58 -7.43 11.41
N SER A 594 -26.05 -7.86 10.24
CA SER A 594 -27.02 -8.95 10.16
C SER A 594 -26.46 -10.25 10.76
N ASP A 595 -27.33 -11.10 11.26
CA ASP A 595 -26.97 -12.39 11.83
C ASP A 595 -26.18 -13.28 10.85
N ASP A 596 -26.48 -13.14 9.56
CA ASP A 596 -25.78 -13.89 8.53
C ASP A 596 -24.32 -13.42 8.38
N ILE A 597 -24.06 -12.12 8.45
CA ILE A 597 -22.68 -11.58 8.42
C ILE A 597 -21.91 -12.07 9.65
N ILE A 598 -22.52 -12.00 10.85
CA ILE A 598 -21.90 -12.45 12.10
C ILE A 598 -21.55 -13.94 12.01
N LYS A 599 -22.50 -14.80 11.60
CA LYS A 599 -22.28 -16.24 11.44
C LYS A 599 -21.21 -16.57 10.40
N ASN A 600 -21.22 -15.86 9.26
CA ASN A 600 -20.22 -16.04 8.21
C ASN A 600 -18.83 -15.58 8.64
N GLU A 601 -18.70 -14.52 9.45
CA GLU A 601 -17.41 -14.08 9.99
C GLU A 601 -16.85 -15.10 10.98
N ILE A 602 -17.68 -15.66 11.87
CA ILE A 602 -17.28 -16.75 12.76
C ILE A 602 -16.85 -17.99 11.96
N LEU A 603 -17.62 -18.39 10.97
CA LEU A 603 -17.29 -19.52 10.08
C LEU A 603 -15.97 -19.28 9.34
N PHE A 604 -15.71 -18.06 8.89
CA PHE A 604 -14.46 -17.68 8.22
C PHE A 604 -13.24 -17.86 9.13
N ASN A 605 -13.37 -17.46 10.41
CA ASN A 605 -12.32 -17.63 11.41
C ASN A 605 -12.08 -19.11 11.75
N GLU A 606 -13.14 -19.92 11.91
CA GLU A 606 -13.05 -21.36 12.15
C GLU A 606 -12.41 -22.11 10.99
N LEU A 607 -12.79 -21.79 9.76
CA LEU A 607 -12.23 -22.42 8.56
C LEU A 607 -10.74 -22.12 8.42
N ASN A 608 -10.28 -20.92 8.80
CA ASN A 608 -8.88 -20.47 8.72
C ASN A 608 -8.23 -20.83 7.38
N ILE A 609 -8.95 -20.54 6.29
CA ILE A 609 -8.66 -21.01 4.93
C ILE A 609 -7.27 -20.59 4.49
N PHE A 610 -6.90 -19.31 4.68
CA PHE A 610 -5.65 -18.78 4.15
C PHE A 610 -4.42 -19.39 4.82
N SER A 611 -4.45 -19.66 6.13
CA SER A 611 -3.36 -20.36 6.81
C SER A 611 -3.19 -21.79 6.32
N LYS A 612 -4.30 -22.52 6.11
CA LYS A 612 -4.29 -23.88 5.55
C LYS A 612 -3.78 -23.89 4.10
N LEU A 613 -4.22 -22.92 3.29
CA LEU A 613 -3.74 -22.76 1.91
C LEU A 613 -2.25 -22.40 1.86
N THR A 614 -1.75 -21.60 2.78
CA THR A 614 -0.31 -21.29 2.86
C THR A 614 0.52 -22.57 3.01
N ILE A 615 0.14 -23.43 3.94
CA ILE A 615 0.82 -24.73 4.16
C ILE A 615 0.71 -25.60 2.90
N ALA A 616 -0.50 -25.70 2.33
CA ALA A 616 -0.74 -26.49 1.14
C ALA A 616 0.09 -26.01 -0.06
N TYR A 617 0.14 -24.71 -0.32
CA TYR A 617 0.96 -24.13 -1.41
C TYR A 617 2.44 -24.37 -1.21
N ILE A 618 2.97 -24.25 0.00
CA ILE A 618 4.38 -24.51 0.30
C ILE A 618 4.70 -25.99 0.07
N LEU A 619 3.90 -26.92 0.59
CA LEU A 619 4.14 -28.35 0.46
C LEU A 619 4.01 -28.82 -0.99
N VAL A 620 2.89 -28.47 -1.64
CA VAL A 620 2.66 -28.83 -3.06
C VAL A 620 3.71 -28.14 -3.95
N GLY A 621 4.07 -26.90 -3.65
CA GLY A 621 5.09 -26.15 -4.37
C GLY A 621 6.46 -26.82 -4.32
N LEU A 622 6.88 -27.23 -3.12
CA LEU A 622 8.16 -27.94 -2.94
C LEU A 622 8.19 -29.26 -3.70
N VAL A 623 7.13 -30.07 -3.55
CA VAL A 623 7.04 -31.36 -4.26
C VAL A 623 7.03 -31.14 -5.77
N LEU A 624 6.20 -30.21 -6.24
CA LEU A 624 6.10 -29.94 -7.68
C LEU A 624 7.37 -29.34 -8.26
N PHE A 625 8.10 -28.51 -7.49
CA PHE A 625 9.40 -28.00 -7.88
C PHE A 625 10.39 -29.15 -8.14
N ILE A 626 10.52 -30.09 -7.20
CA ILE A 626 11.40 -31.24 -7.33
C ILE A 626 10.95 -32.11 -8.52
N VAL A 627 9.67 -32.46 -8.61
CA VAL A 627 9.13 -33.31 -9.69
C VAL A 627 9.34 -32.64 -11.04
N SER A 628 9.18 -31.34 -11.16
CA SER A 628 9.38 -30.61 -12.41
C SER A 628 10.82 -30.72 -12.92
N PHE A 629 11.81 -30.64 -12.02
CA PHE A 629 13.22 -30.86 -12.40
C PHE A 629 13.52 -32.34 -12.71
N LEU A 630 12.96 -33.30 -11.95
CA LEU A 630 13.10 -34.71 -12.23
C LEU A 630 12.55 -35.07 -13.62
N THR A 631 11.43 -34.51 -14.05
CA THR A 631 10.89 -34.72 -15.40
C THR A 631 11.78 -34.15 -16.52
N VAL A 632 12.54 -33.08 -16.23
CA VAL A 632 13.54 -32.55 -17.17
C VAL A 632 14.76 -33.45 -17.23
N PHE A 633 15.28 -33.93 -16.10
CA PHE A 633 16.50 -34.73 -16.08
C PHE A 633 16.29 -36.18 -16.54
N ASN A 634 15.09 -36.73 -16.34
CA ASN A 634 14.79 -38.12 -16.72
C ASN A 634 13.44 -38.19 -17.46
N LYS A 635 13.52 -38.47 -18.78
CA LYS A 635 12.34 -38.58 -19.65
C LYS A 635 11.32 -39.66 -19.22
N LYS A 636 11.74 -40.66 -18.44
CA LYS A 636 10.83 -41.71 -17.92
C LYS A 636 9.79 -41.15 -16.95
N TRP A 637 10.10 -40.01 -16.29
CA TRP A 637 9.17 -39.31 -15.39
C TRP A 637 8.23 -38.34 -16.12
N HIS A 638 8.49 -38.11 -17.41
CA HIS A 638 7.64 -37.24 -18.21
C HIS A 638 6.35 -37.96 -18.58
N SER A 639 5.32 -37.70 -17.81
CA SER A 639 3.99 -38.30 -18.00
C SER A 639 2.92 -37.23 -18.01
N THR A 640 2.04 -37.32 -19.01
CA THR A 640 0.83 -36.46 -19.07
C THR A 640 -0.03 -36.64 -17.82
N LYS A 641 -0.06 -37.84 -17.23
CA LYS A 641 -0.79 -38.13 -15.99
C LYS A 641 -0.27 -37.30 -14.82
N VAL A 642 1.05 -37.17 -14.67
CA VAL A 642 1.69 -36.38 -13.61
C VAL A 642 1.27 -34.91 -13.73
N ASN A 643 1.35 -34.35 -14.94
CA ASN A 643 0.93 -32.96 -15.17
C ASN A 643 -0.56 -32.76 -14.87
N THR A 644 -1.41 -33.71 -15.25
CA THR A 644 -2.87 -33.62 -14.97
C THR A 644 -3.18 -33.70 -13.48
N ILE A 645 -2.52 -34.61 -12.74
CA ILE A 645 -2.72 -34.74 -11.29
C ILE A 645 -2.38 -33.42 -10.60
N PHE A 646 -1.20 -32.87 -10.84
CA PHE A 646 -0.81 -31.60 -10.23
C PHE A 646 -1.70 -30.43 -10.68
N PHE A 647 -2.09 -30.40 -11.94
CA PHE A 647 -3.04 -29.38 -12.41
C PHE A 647 -4.38 -29.44 -11.66
N VAL A 648 -4.93 -30.65 -11.44
CA VAL A 648 -6.19 -30.82 -10.68
C VAL A 648 -6.02 -30.35 -9.23
N ILE A 649 -4.91 -30.76 -8.58
CA ILE A 649 -4.60 -30.31 -7.21
C ILE A 649 -4.56 -28.78 -7.16
N LEU A 650 -3.84 -28.14 -8.09
CA LEU A 650 -3.73 -26.67 -8.13
C LEU A 650 -5.06 -26.00 -8.45
N ALA A 651 -5.88 -26.59 -9.31
CA ALA A 651 -7.21 -26.07 -9.61
C ALA A 651 -8.15 -26.11 -8.39
N VAL A 652 -8.07 -27.16 -7.57
CA VAL A 652 -8.83 -27.27 -6.30
C VAL A 652 -8.32 -26.22 -5.31
N LEU A 653 -7.01 -26.10 -5.12
CA LEU A 653 -6.43 -25.08 -4.24
C LEU A 653 -6.80 -23.66 -4.68
N PHE A 654 -6.80 -23.41 -5.99
CA PHE A 654 -7.22 -22.13 -6.56
C PHE A 654 -8.73 -21.85 -6.32
N ALA A 655 -9.59 -22.86 -6.45
CA ALA A 655 -11.02 -22.75 -6.15
C ALA A 655 -11.26 -22.42 -4.67
N LEU A 656 -10.55 -23.07 -3.76
CA LEU A 656 -10.60 -22.79 -2.32
C LEU A 656 -10.08 -21.40 -2.00
N HIS A 657 -9.01 -20.96 -2.67
CA HIS A 657 -8.48 -19.60 -2.54
C HIS A 657 -9.51 -18.55 -3.00
N THR A 658 -10.14 -18.78 -4.15
CA THR A 658 -11.19 -17.92 -4.70
C THR A 658 -12.40 -17.85 -3.75
N PHE A 659 -12.80 -19.00 -3.19
CA PHE A 659 -13.86 -19.06 -2.18
C PHE A 659 -13.50 -18.23 -0.94
N GLY A 660 -12.29 -18.39 -0.41
CA GLY A 660 -11.81 -17.63 0.76
C GLY A 660 -11.83 -16.12 0.53
N MET A 661 -11.39 -15.68 -0.66
CA MET A 661 -11.44 -14.26 -1.02
C MET A 661 -12.88 -13.75 -1.18
N GLY A 662 -13.74 -14.50 -1.84
CA GLY A 662 -15.15 -14.14 -2.01
C GLY A 662 -15.89 -14.08 -0.66
N HIS A 663 -15.58 -15.01 0.25
CA HIS A 663 -16.14 -15.04 1.60
C HIS A 663 -15.69 -13.83 2.42
N ARG A 664 -14.38 -13.46 2.34
CA ARG A 664 -13.87 -12.24 2.99
C ARG A 664 -14.52 -10.96 2.41
N TRP A 665 -14.71 -10.90 1.09
CA TRP A 665 -15.43 -9.79 0.43
C TRP A 665 -16.86 -9.64 0.95
N TYR A 666 -17.58 -10.77 1.05
CA TYR A 666 -18.94 -10.76 1.57
C TYR A 666 -19.01 -10.21 3.00
N ILE A 667 -18.11 -10.64 3.88
CA ILE A 667 -18.05 -10.18 5.28
C ILE A 667 -17.67 -8.71 5.40
N SER A 668 -16.65 -8.27 4.65
CA SER A 668 -16.09 -6.92 4.76
C SER A 668 -16.93 -5.85 4.04
N GLY A 669 -17.75 -6.26 3.06
CA GLY A 669 -18.50 -5.34 2.20
C GLY A 669 -17.63 -4.57 1.19
N HIS A 670 -16.33 -4.82 1.15
CA HIS A 670 -15.40 -4.19 0.20
C HIS A 670 -14.44 -5.21 -0.43
N ALA A 671 -13.83 -4.83 -1.54
CA ALA A 671 -12.94 -5.70 -2.28
C ALA A 671 -11.71 -6.10 -1.44
N PRO A 672 -11.33 -7.41 -1.40
CA PRO A 672 -10.32 -7.95 -0.50
C PRO A 672 -8.89 -7.74 -1.05
N TRP A 673 -8.51 -6.51 -1.32
CA TRP A 673 -7.16 -6.05 -1.70
C TRP A 673 -6.88 -4.61 -1.25
N SER A 674 -7.52 -4.21 -0.16
CA SER A 674 -7.50 -2.82 0.36
C SER A 674 -6.34 -2.56 1.33
N ASP A 675 -5.76 -3.60 1.91
CA ASP A 675 -4.63 -3.51 2.83
C ASP A 675 -3.44 -4.41 2.39
N THR A 676 -2.36 -4.40 3.18
CA THR A 676 -1.14 -5.17 2.87
C THR A 676 -1.38 -6.68 2.92
N TYR A 677 -2.16 -7.17 3.87
CA TYR A 677 -2.48 -8.60 3.98
C TYR A 677 -3.32 -9.06 2.78
N GLU A 678 -4.41 -8.37 2.53
CA GLU A 678 -5.34 -8.68 1.45
C GLU A 678 -4.66 -8.63 0.08
N SER A 679 -3.83 -7.62 -0.17
CA SER A 679 -3.13 -7.49 -1.45
C SER A 679 -2.10 -8.60 -1.67
N LEU A 680 -1.40 -9.09 -0.63
CA LEU A 680 -0.51 -10.24 -0.74
C LEU A 680 -1.28 -11.54 -1.05
N VAL A 681 -2.42 -11.75 -0.40
CA VAL A 681 -3.33 -12.86 -0.68
C VAL A 681 -3.82 -12.79 -2.13
N TYR A 682 -4.21 -11.60 -2.58
CA TYR A 682 -4.64 -11.37 -3.96
C TYR A 682 -3.52 -11.58 -4.99
N ILE A 683 -2.29 -11.16 -4.72
CA ILE A 683 -1.14 -11.42 -5.61
C ILE A 683 -0.90 -12.93 -5.73
N ALA A 684 -1.01 -13.68 -4.62
CA ALA A 684 -0.92 -15.14 -4.64
C ALA A 684 -2.05 -15.76 -5.48
N TRP A 685 -3.28 -15.25 -5.33
CA TRP A 685 -4.42 -15.65 -6.15
C TRP A 685 -4.19 -15.37 -7.64
N SER A 686 -3.68 -14.20 -7.99
CA SER A 686 -3.35 -13.83 -9.37
C SER A 686 -2.28 -14.73 -9.98
N ALA A 687 -1.26 -15.09 -9.20
CA ALA A 687 -0.27 -16.06 -9.64
C ALA A 687 -0.93 -17.42 -9.92
N MET A 688 -1.78 -17.92 -9.03
CA MET A 688 -2.53 -19.16 -9.23
C MET A 688 -3.46 -19.09 -10.45
N PHE A 689 -4.16 -17.97 -10.65
CA PHE A 689 -4.95 -17.69 -11.84
C PHE A 689 -4.12 -17.81 -13.12
N ALA A 690 -2.96 -17.17 -13.14
CA ALA A 690 -2.05 -17.23 -14.29
C ALA A 690 -1.61 -18.66 -14.61
N GLY A 691 -1.26 -19.45 -13.61
CA GLY A 691 -0.86 -20.86 -13.78
C GLY A 691 -1.98 -21.72 -14.31
N VAL A 692 -3.14 -21.66 -13.66
CA VAL A 692 -4.29 -22.51 -13.98
C VAL A 692 -4.87 -22.17 -15.36
N VAL A 693 -4.98 -20.90 -15.70
CA VAL A 693 -5.62 -20.46 -16.94
C VAL A 693 -4.65 -20.45 -18.14
N PHE A 694 -3.47 -19.85 -17.98
CA PHE A 694 -2.56 -19.62 -19.11
C PHE A 694 -1.46 -20.68 -19.26
N PHE A 695 -0.97 -21.26 -18.15
CA PHE A 695 0.25 -22.07 -18.14
C PHE A 695 0.02 -23.54 -17.74
N ARG A 696 -1.24 -23.99 -17.66
CA ARG A 696 -1.67 -25.30 -17.20
C ARG A 696 -0.96 -26.52 -17.84
N LYS A 697 -0.37 -26.31 -19.01
CA LYS A 697 0.25 -27.38 -19.80
C LYS A 697 1.75 -27.58 -19.54
N SER A 698 2.39 -26.70 -18.76
CA SER A 698 3.80 -26.79 -18.42
C SER A 698 3.98 -27.04 -16.93
N LEU A 699 4.55 -28.24 -16.61
CA LEU A 699 4.81 -28.60 -15.23
C LEU A 699 5.77 -27.60 -14.53
N MET A 700 6.77 -27.11 -15.26
CA MET A 700 7.70 -26.10 -14.76
C MET A 700 6.98 -24.77 -14.49
N ALA A 701 6.05 -24.37 -15.36
CA ALA A 701 5.30 -23.14 -15.14
C ALA A 701 4.30 -23.28 -13.98
N LEU A 702 3.63 -24.44 -13.84
CA LEU A 702 2.78 -24.73 -12.68
C LEU A 702 3.59 -24.73 -11.37
N SER A 703 4.81 -25.26 -11.44
CA SER A 703 5.75 -25.22 -10.30
C SER A 703 6.09 -23.78 -9.90
N ALA A 704 6.52 -22.96 -10.87
CA ALA A 704 6.80 -21.54 -10.63
C ALA A 704 5.58 -20.82 -10.01
N THR A 705 4.39 -21.12 -10.51
CA THR A 705 3.12 -20.56 -10.05
C THR A 705 2.87 -20.84 -8.57
N VAL A 706 2.89 -22.13 -8.18
CA VAL A 706 2.51 -22.52 -6.80
C VAL A 706 3.61 -22.13 -5.80
N VAL A 707 4.87 -22.16 -6.21
CA VAL A 707 5.98 -21.68 -5.36
C VAL A 707 5.81 -20.20 -5.07
N MET A 708 5.55 -19.38 -6.09
CA MET A 708 5.35 -17.96 -5.88
C MET A 708 4.07 -17.65 -5.08
N ALA A 709 2.98 -18.36 -5.33
CA ALA A 709 1.77 -18.26 -4.49
C ALA A 709 2.07 -18.60 -3.03
N GLY A 710 2.81 -19.68 -2.78
CA GLY A 710 3.27 -20.05 -1.44
C GLY A 710 4.14 -18.99 -0.78
N VAL A 711 5.07 -18.39 -1.51
CA VAL A 711 5.92 -17.30 -1.01
C VAL A 711 5.07 -16.07 -0.60
N PHE A 712 4.12 -15.63 -1.44
CA PHE A 712 3.27 -14.50 -1.11
C PHE A 712 2.35 -14.79 0.08
N MET A 713 1.73 -15.97 0.10
CA MET A 713 0.89 -16.39 1.22
C MET A 713 1.69 -16.50 2.53
N PHE A 714 2.90 -17.05 2.47
CA PHE A 714 3.81 -17.08 3.63
C PHE A 714 4.17 -15.68 4.10
N THR A 715 4.47 -14.77 3.18
CA THR A 715 4.79 -13.38 3.49
C THR A 715 3.62 -12.66 4.16
N ALA A 716 2.37 -12.92 3.72
CA ALA A 716 1.17 -12.37 4.34
C ALA A 716 1.00 -12.79 5.82
N HIS A 717 1.57 -13.94 6.22
CA HIS A 717 1.53 -14.45 7.58
C HIS A 717 2.76 -14.07 8.43
N LEU A 718 3.69 -13.26 7.90
CA LEU A 718 4.84 -12.80 8.67
C LEU A 718 4.44 -11.80 9.76
N THR A 719 5.26 -11.74 10.80
CA THR A 719 5.06 -10.82 11.92
C THR A 719 5.09 -9.36 11.46
N GLY A 720 4.04 -8.63 11.70
CA GLY A 720 3.91 -7.20 11.33
C GLY A 720 2.87 -6.93 10.25
N ILE A 721 2.29 -7.98 9.66
CA ILE A 721 1.14 -7.86 8.75
C ILE A 721 -0.10 -8.38 9.51
N ASP A 722 -1.11 -7.53 9.63
CA ASP A 722 -2.33 -7.84 10.39
C ASP A 722 -3.41 -8.39 9.46
N PRO A 723 -3.97 -9.58 9.72
CA PRO A 723 -5.02 -10.18 8.89
C PRO A 723 -6.42 -9.63 9.19
N GLN A 724 -6.57 -8.70 10.14
CA GLN A 724 -7.88 -8.14 10.54
C GLN A 724 -8.61 -7.48 9.37
N ILE A 725 -9.93 -7.58 9.37
CA ILE A 725 -10.79 -6.78 8.49
C ILE A 725 -10.99 -5.41 9.14
N THR A 726 -10.70 -4.33 8.41
CA THR A 726 -10.84 -2.95 8.88
C THR A 726 -11.77 -2.14 8.00
N ASN A 727 -12.32 -1.05 8.54
CA ASN A 727 -13.08 -0.09 7.74
C ASN A 727 -12.17 0.67 6.77
N LEU A 728 -12.71 1.03 5.61
CA LEU A 728 -11.99 1.84 4.63
C LEU A 728 -12.03 3.33 5.01
N VAL A 729 -10.90 4.01 4.88
CA VAL A 729 -10.87 5.48 4.93
C VAL A 729 -11.56 6.07 3.68
N PRO A 730 -12.14 7.28 3.75
CA PRO A 730 -12.96 7.85 2.66
C PRO A 730 -12.28 7.84 1.28
N VAL A 731 -10.99 8.18 1.23
CA VAL A 731 -10.22 8.22 -0.03
C VAL A 731 -10.12 6.86 -0.73
N LEU A 732 -10.19 5.75 0.03
CA LEU A 732 -10.15 4.40 -0.53
C LEU A 732 -11.52 3.90 -1.01
N LYS A 733 -12.60 4.62 -0.74
CA LYS A 733 -13.95 4.30 -1.25
C LYS A 733 -14.11 4.82 -2.67
N SER A 734 -13.42 4.19 -3.63
CA SER A 734 -13.46 4.59 -5.03
C SER A 734 -13.54 3.38 -5.96
N TYR A 735 -14.44 3.45 -6.93
CA TYR A 735 -14.56 2.46 -8.00
C TYR A 735 -13.26 2.37 -8.83
N TRP A 736 -12.68 3.53 -9.19
CA TRP A 736 -11.43 3.58 -9.95
C TRP A 736 -10.26 2.98 -9.20
N LEU A 737 -10.18 3.23 -7.89
CA LEU A 737 -9.16 2.63 -7.05
C LEU A 737 -9.29 1.10 -6.98
N THR A 738 -10.51 0.60 -6.81
CA THR A 738 -10.77 -0.85 -6.77
C THR A 738 -10.28 -1.54 -8.04
N ILE A 739 -10.56 -0.97 -9.22
CA ILE A 739 -10.08 -1.49 -10.51
C ILE A 739 -8.56 -1.33 -10.62
N HIS A 740 -8.00 -0.15 -10.30
CA HIS A 740 -6.57 0.11 -10.34
C HIS A 740 -5.80 -0.92 -9.53
N VAL A 741 -6.15 -1.07 -8.25
CA VAL A 741 -5.44 -1.98 -7.34
C VAL A 741 -5.55 -3.42 -7.81
N SER A 742 -6.72 -3.87 -8.29
CA SER A 742 -6.88 -5.24 -8.78
C SER A 742 -5.99 -5.53 -10.00
N ILE A 743 -5.88 -4.62 -10.94
CA ILE A 743 -5.07 -4.82 -12.15
C ILE A 743 -3.58 -4.73 -11.82
N ILE A 744 -3.16 -3.73 -11.05
CA ILE A 744 -1.73 -3.51 -10.77
C ILE A 744 -1.15 -4.61 -9.86
N THR A 745 -1.85 -4.98 -8.80
CA THR A 745 -1.40 -6.07 -7.91
C THR A 745 -1.54 -7.43 -8.59
N GLY A 746 -2.57 -7.61 -9.44
CA GLY A 746 -2.69 -8.79 -10.30
C GLY A 746 -1.51 -8.96 -11.24
N SER A 747 -0.96 -7.87 -11.78
CA SER A 747 0.22 -7.89 -12.64
C SER A 747 1.45 -8.47 -11.92
N TYR A 748 1.59 -8.22 -10.62
CA TYR A 748 2.72 -8.70 -9.82
C TYR A 748 2.79 -10.23 -9.77
N GLY A 749 1.64 -10.92 -9.78
CA GLY A 749 1.58 -12.37 -9.85
C GLY A 749 2.19 -12.92 -11.15
N PHE A 750 1.87 -12.32 -12.30
CA PHE A 750 2.45 -12.70 -13.59
C PHE A 750 3.96 -12.40 -13.65
N LEU A 751 4.39 -11.25 -13.16
CA LEU A 751 5.80 -10.84 -13.15
C LEU A 751 6.63 -11.71 -12.20
N ALA A 752 6.05 -12.13 -11.07
CA ALA A 752 6.66 -13.06 -10.13
C ALA A 752 6.89 -14.45 -10.74
N ILE A 753 5.88 -14.97 -11.49
CA ILE A 753 6.05 -16.22 -12.24
C ILE A 753 7.19 -16.07 -13.25
N GLY A 754 7.27 -14.94 -13.95
CA GLY A 754 8.36 -14.65 -14.88
C GLY A 754 9.73 -14.68 -14.21
N ALA A 755 9.87 -14.04 -13.05
CA ALA A 755 11.10 -14.07 -12.26
C ALA A 755 11.47 -15.49 -11.83
N MET A 756 10.50 -16.27 -11.35
CA MET A 756 10.73 -17.66 -10.94
C MET A 756 11.12 -18.55 -12.10
N LEU A 757 10.48 -18.41 -13.27
CA LEU A 757 10.85 -19.13 -14.49
C LEU A 757 12.24 -18.74 -14.97
N GLY A 758 12.62 -17.47 -14.86
CA GLY A 758 13.99 -17.01 -15.12
C GLY A 758 14.99 -17.69 -14.20
N PHE A 759 14.72 -17.73 -12.90
CA PHE A 759 15.56 -18.40 -11.91
C PHE A 759 15.67 -19.92 -12.17
N MET A 760 14.54 -20.59 -12.47
CA MET A 760 14.54 -22.00 -12.83
C MET A 760 15.35 -22.28 -14.11
N ALA A 761 15.28 -21.39 -15.11
CA ALA A 761 16.11 -21.48 -16.29
C ALA A 761 17.59 -21.37 -15.95
N LEU A 762 17.99 -20.46 -15.05
CA LEU A 762 19.38 -20.33 -14.57
C LEU A 762 19.86 -21.61 -13.87
N LEU A 763 19.01 -22.24 -13.05
CA LEU A 763 19.32 -23.55 -12.47
C LEU A 763 19.54 -24.61 -13.55
N LEU A 764 18.72 -24.65 -14.60
CA LEU A 764 18.92 -25.59 -15.71
C LEU A 764 20.23 -25.32 -16.49
N PHE A 765 20.64 -24.05 -16.62
CA PHE A 765 21.95 -23.70 -17.22
C PHE A 765 23.13 -24.34 -16.48
N ILE A 766 23.05 -24.47 -15.15
CA ILE A 766 24.11 -25.15 -14.35
C ILE A 766 24.27 -26.62 -14.77
N PHE A 767 23.17 -27.29 -15.07
CA PHE A 767 23.17 -28.72 -15.43
C PHE A 767 23.29 -28.99 -16.94
N ARG A 768 23.42 -27.95 -17.77
CA ARG A 768 23.64 -28.10 -19.22
C ARG A 768 24.89 -28.92 -19.54
N SER A 769 24.75 -29.79 -20.53
CA SER A 769 25.86 -30.59 -21.07
C SER A 769 25.57 -30.94 -22.53
N PRO A 770 26.58 -31.05 -23.40
CA PRO A 770 26.43 -31.51 -24.79
C PRO A 770 25.67 -32.85 -24.92
N ASN A 771 25.84 -33.75 -23.94
CA ASN A 771 25.17 -35.05 -23.89
C ASN A 771 23.69 -34.98 -23.43
N LYS A 772 23.16 -33.79 -23.10
CA LYS A 772 21.78 -33.61 -22.57
C LYS A 772 21.04 -32.51 -23.34
N PRO A 773 20.81 -32.63 -24.67
CA PRO A 773 20.20 -31.60 -25.49
C PRO A 773 18.75 -31.27 -25.05
N HIS A 774 18.04 -32.20 -24.39
CA HIS A 774 16.69 -31.99 -23.85
C HIS A 774 16.64 -30.94 -22.76
N ILE A 775 17.75 -30.65 -22.06
CA ILE A 775 17.82 -29.50 -21.11
C ILE A 775 17.76 -28.19 -21.88
N ASP A 776 18.43 -28.10 -23.03
CA ASP A 776 18.42 -26.93 -23.90
C ASP A 776 16.99 -26.63 -24.42
N ASP A 777 16.25 -27.68 -24.79
CA ASP A 777 14.86 -27.56 -25.20
C ASP A 777 13.94 -27.07 -24.05
N SER A 778 14.18 -27.60 -22.85
CA SER A 778 13.46 -27.16 -21.64
C SER A 778 13.75 -25.71 -21.32
N ILE A 779 15.01 -25.26 -21.40
CA ILE A 779 15.40 -23.84 -21.22
C ILE A 779 14.67 -22.96 -22.25
N ARG A 780 14.63 -23.37 -23.53
CA ARG A 780 13.91 -22.61 -24.57
C ARG A 780 12.43 -22.52 -24.31
N GLN A 781 11.81 -23.63 -23.89
CA GLN A 781 10.38 -23.67 -23.55
C GLN A 781 10.06 -22.74 -22.37
N ILE A 782 10.83 -22.83 -21.28
CA ILE A 782 10.66 -21.98 -20.10
C ILE A 782 10.85 -20.51 -20.48
N THR A 783 11.89 -20.19 -21.28
CA THR A 783 12.14 -18.81 -21.74
C THR A 783 10.94 -18.26 -22.54
N ALA A 784 10.30 -19.08 -23.37
CA ALA A 784 9.13 -18.67 -24.12
C ALA A 784 7.91 -18.41 -23.21
N ILE A 785 7.69 -19.26 -22.20
CA ILE A 785 6.62 -19.07 -21.22
C ILE A 785 6.90 -17.85 -20.35
N ASN A 786 8.14 -17.66 -19.91
CA ASN A 786 8.60 -16.50 -19.18
C ASN A 786 8.31 -15.20 -19.96
N GLU A 787 8.74 -15.13 -21.23
CA GLU A 787 8.48 -13.97 -22.08
C GLU A 787 6.97 -13.70 -22.22
N ALA A 788 6.13 -14.73 -22.34
CA ALA A 788 4.68 -14.59 -22.41
C ALA A 788 4.09 -14.06 -21.08
N ALA A 789 4.55 -14.56 -19.93
CA ALA A 789 4.13 -14.11 -18.61
C ALA A 789 4.51 -12.64 -18.39
N LEU A 790 5.74 -12.25 -18.76
CA LEU A 790 6.19 -10.86 -18.65
C LEU A 790 5.41 -9.91 -19.56
N ILE A 791 5.02 -10.33 -20.76
CA ILE A 791 4.19 -9.50 -21.66
C ILE A 791 2.82 -9.25 -21.03
N ILE A 792 2.16 -10.27 -20.48
CA ILE A 792 0.87 -10.10 -19.79
C ILE A 792 1.04 -9.23 -18.55
N GLY A 793 2.02 -9.55 -17.71
CA GLY A 793 2.29 -8.82 -16.48
C GLY A 793 2.62 -7.35 -16.74
N LEU A 794 3.46 -7.05 -17.73
CA LEU A 794 3.79 -5.67 -18.10
C LEU A 794 2.56 -4.94 -18.67
N ALA A 795 1.77 -5.60 -19.51
CA ALA A 795 0.56 -4.99 -20.04
C ALA A 795 -0.43 -4.62 -18.92
N ALA A 796 -0.65 -5.53 -17.97
CA ALA A 796 -1.48 -5.26 -16.80
C ALA A 796 -0.88 -4.18 -15.90
N LEU A 797 0.43 -4.19 -15.66
CA LEU A 797 1.13 -3.17 -14.87
C LEU A 797 0.95 -1.77 -15.47
N VAL A 798 1.12 -1.66 -16.78
CA VAL A 798 0.98 -0.39 -17.52
C VAL A 798 -0.47 0.09 -17.46
N ILE A 799 -1.44 -0.76 -17.78
CA ILE A 799 -2.87 -0.41 -17.73
C ILE A 799 -3.27 -0.03 -16.31
N GLY A 800 -2.89 -0.84 -15.32
CA GLY A 800 -3.16 -0.56 -13.91
C GLY A 800 -2.59 0.79 -13.47
N ASN A 801 -1.34 1.08 -13.81
CA ASN A 801 -0.69 2.34 -13.44
C ASN A 801 -1.44 3.56 -13.99
N PHE A 802 -1.90 3.53 -15.23
CA PHE A 802 -2.61 4.66 -15.83
C PHE A 802 -4.07 4.79 -15.34
N ILE A 803 -4.74 3.70 -15.01
CA ILE A 803 -6.03 3.75 -14.29
C ILE A 803 -5.84 4.39 -12.91
N GLY A 804 -4.71 4.12 -12.25
CA GLY A 804 -4.32 4.81 -11.02
C GLY A 804 -4.15 6.31 -11.22
N GLY A 805 -3.62 6.76 -12.36
CA GLY A 805 -3.57 8.18 -12.72
C GLY A 805 -4.96 8.82 -12.86
N VAL A 806 -5.94 8.09 -13.40
CA VAL A 806 -7.34 8.56 -13.46
C VAL A 806 -7.89 8.72 -12.04
N TRP A 807 -7.71 7.71 -11.17
CA TRP A 807 -8.13 7.81 -9.77
C TRP A 807 -7.43 8.96 -9.03
N ALA A 808 -6.12 9.13 -9.21
CA ALA A 808 -5.35 10.19 -8.59
C ALA A 808 -5.85 11.59 -9.03
N ASN A 809 -6.25 11.74 -10.28
CA ASN A 809 -6.85 12.98 -10.76
C ASN A 809 -8.22 13.27 -10.15
N GLU A 810 -9.05 12.25 -9.92
CA GLU A 810 -10.37 12.44 -9.26
C GLU A 810 -10.25 12.61 -7.74
N SER A 811 -9.18 12.08 -7.12
CA SER A 811 -8.97 12.15 -5.66
C SER A 811 -8.13 13.35 -5.23
N TRP A 812 -7.12 13.70 -6.02
CA TRP A 812 -6.10 14.70 -5.67
C TRP A 812 -5.91 15.79 -6.73
N GLY A 813 -6.69 15.75 -7.82
CA GLY A 813 -6.68 16.73 -8.91
C GLY A 813 -5.46 16.66 -9.83
N ARG A 814 -4.63 15.65 -9.73
CA ARG A 814 -3.45 15.46 -10.58
C ARG A 814 -3.26 14.00 -10.92
N TYR A 815 -3.06 13.71 -12.19
CA TYR A 815 -2.88 12.34 -12.66
C TYR A 815 -1.46 11.78 -12.44
N TRP A 816 -0.51 12.62 -12.01
CA TRP A 816 0.87 12.24 -11.70
C TRP A 816 1.50 13.22 -10.72
N GLY A 817 1.97 12.73 -9.58
CA GLY A 817 2.56 13.55 -8.51
C GLY A 817 4.03 13.29 -8.22
N TRP A 818 4.65 12.33 -8.91
CA TRP A 818 5.98 11.80 -8.59
C TRP A 818 6.08 11.21 -7.18
N ASP A 819 4.94 10.79 -6.61
CA ASP A 819 4.95 10.05 -5.34
C ASP A 819 5.85 8.81 -5.45
N PRO A 820 6.58 8.41 -4.39
CA PRO A 820 7.46 7.25 -4.46
C PRO A 820 6.82 5.98 -5.02
N LYS A 821 5.53 5.73 -4.75
CA LYS A 821 4.82 4.55 -5.25
C LYS A 821 4.53 4.61 -6.75
N GLU A 822 4.08 5.75 -7.24
CA GLU A 822 3.92 6.03 -8.67
C GLU A 822 5.27 5.90 -9.40
N THR A 823 6.29 6.51 -8.82
CA THR A 823 7.65 6.54 -9.37
C THR A 823 8.26 5.13 -9.47
N TRP A 824 8.12 4.29 -8.43
CA TRP A 824 8.63 2.92 -8.48
C TRP A 824 7.80 2.01 -9.37
N ALA A 825 6.48 2.23 -9.51
CA ALA A 825 5.67 1.57 -10.53
C ALA A 825 6.15 1.92 -11.95
N TYR A 826 6.45 3.19 -12.21
CA TYR A 826 7.05 3.66 -13.47
C TYR A 826 8.43 3.04 -13.73
N ILE A 827 9.31 2.97 -12.71
CA ILE A 827 10.62 2.31 -12.81
C ILE A 827 10.45 0.83 -13.14
N ALA A 828 9.46 0.16 -12.55
CA ALA A 828 9.15 -1.23 -12.86
C ALA A 828 8.70 -1.39 -14.32
N ILE A 829 7.82 -0.50 -14.82
CA ILE A 829 7.40 -0.48 -16.24
C ILE A 829 8.61 -0.34 -17.16
N ILE A 830 9.51 0.62 -16.88
CA ILE A 830 10.73 0.83 -17.66
C ILE A 830 11.62 -0.42 -17.62
N SER A 831 11.81 -1.02 -16.43
CA SER A 831 12.67 -2.19 -16.26
C SER A 831 12.15 -3.40 -17.03
N TYR A 832 10.86 -3.68 -16.99
CA TYR A 832 10.28 -4.77 -17.77
C TYR A 832 10.20 -4.45 -19.27
N ALA A 833 9.98 -3.20 -19.64
CA ALA A 833 10.11 -2.78 -21.04
C ALA A 833 11.54 -3.00 -21.55
N PHE A 834 12.55 -2.65 -20.74
CA PHE A 834 13.95 -2.93 -21.05
C PHE A 834 14.17 -4.44 -21.28
N VAL A 835 13.73 -5.31 -20.36
CA VAL A 835 13.86 -6.77 -20.47
C VAL A 835 13.26 -7.30 -21.77
N ILE A 836 12.03 -6.89 -22.11
CA ILE A 836 11.37 -7.34 -23.35
C ILE A 836 12.07 -6.84 -24.59
N HIS A 837 12.72 -5.65 -24.58
CA HIS A 837 13.41 -5.08 -25.72
C HIS A 837 14.86 -5.57 -25.87
N LEU A 838 15.46 -6.23 -24.87
CA LEU A 838 16.80 -6.83 -24.98
C LEU A 838 16.96 -7.76 -26.19
N ARG A 839 15.89 -8.45 -26.58
CA ARG A 839 15.87 -9.33 -27.76
C ARG A 839 16.11 -8.60 -29.09
N MET A 840 15.92 -7.28 -29.13
CA MET A 840 16.18 -6.49 -30.35
C MET A 840 17.66 -6.21 -30.57
N ILE A 841 18.48 -6.50 -29.57
CA ILE A 841 19.94 -6.37 -29.62
C ILE A 841 20.54 -7.75 -29.86
N PRO A 842 21.18 -7.97 -31.02
CA PRO A 842 21.66 -9.31 -31.40
C PRO A 842 22.57 -10.01 -30.38
N LYS A 843 23.46 -9.24 -29.72
CA LYS A 843 24.39 -9.74 -28.69
C LYS A 843 23.69 -10.10 -27.35
N LEU A 844 22.57 -9.47 -27.03
CA LEU A 844 21.84 -9.66 -25.78
C LEU A 844 20.63 -10.61 -25.96
N ASN A 845 20.28 -10.95 -27.19
CA ASN A 845 19.13 -11.83 -27.48
C ASN A 845 19.48 -13.30 -27.25
N THR A 846 19.76 -13.68 -26.01
CA THR A 846 20.02 -15.05 -25.60
C THR A 846 19.12 -15.48 -24.46
N PRO A 847 18.75 -16.78 -24.34
CA PRO A 847 17.97 -17.27 -23.19
C PRO A 847 18.63 -16.99 -21.84
N PHE A 848 19.96 -17.00 -21.75
CA PHE A 848 20.70 -16.71 -20.53
C PHE A 848 20.49 -15.25 -20.10
N VAL A 849 20.74 -14.29 -21.01
CA VAL A 849 20.57 -12.86 -20.70
C VAL A 849 19.12 -12.55 -20.31
N PHE A 850 18.14 -13.16 -20.99
CA PHE A 850 16.74 -13.00 -20.69
C PHE A 850 16.37 -13.57 -19.32
N ALA A 851 16.90 -14.76 -18.96
CA ALA A 851 16.70 -15.36 -17.64
C ALA A 851 17.26 -14.48 -16.50
N VAL A 852 18.50 -13.96 -16.66
CA VAL A 852 19.10 -13.03 -15.70
C VAL A 852 18.24 -11.77 -15.57
N ALA A 853 17.92 -11.13 -16.69
CA ALA A 853 17.20 -9.87 -16.69
C ALA A 853 15.79 -10.00 -16.09
N SER A 854 15.04 -11.07 -16.43
CA SER A 854 13.70 -11.33 -15.89
C SER A 854 13.71 -11.61 -14.38
N THR A 855 14.74 -12.31 -13.88
CA THR A 855 14.91 -12.58 -12.46
C THR A 855 15.21 -11.29 -11.67
N LEU A 856 16.16 -10.48 -12.16
CA LEU A 856 16.59 -9.26 -11.47
C LEU A 856 15.54 -8.13 -11.55
N ALA A 857 14.78 -8.03 -12.65
CA ALA A 857 13.76 -7.02 -12.81
C ALA A 857 12.67 -7.09 -11.70
N PHE A 858 12.46 -8.27 -11.11
CA PHE A 858 11.48 -8.43 -10.03
C PHE A 858 11.84 -7.64 -8.76
N ALA A 859 13.11 -7.27 -8.58
CA ALA A 859 13.54 -6.38 -7.50
C ALA A 859 12.80 -5.03 -7.54
N THR A 860 12.45 -4.52 -8.73
CA THR A 860 11.67 -3.28 -8.86
C THR A 860 10.25 -3.43 -8.34
N ILE A 861 9.62 -4.58 -8.52
CA ILE A 861 8.30 -4.90 -7.93
C ILE A 861 8.40 -5.00 -6.41
N LEU A 862 9.43 -5.68 -5.89
CA LEU A 862 9.65 -5.77 -4.44
C LEU A 862 9.89 -4.38 -3.84
N MET A 863 10.61 -3.51 -4.54
CA MET A 863 10.80 -2.14 -4.10
C MET A 863 9.49 -1.33 -4.15
N THR A 864 8.70 -1.45 -5.22
CA THR A 864 7.39 -0.80 -5.34
C THR A 864 6.44 -1.22 -4.22
N TYR A 865 6.45 -2.50 -3.85
CA TYR A 865 5.51 -3.04 -2.86
C TYR A 865 6.03 -2.91 -1.43
N PHE A 866 7.22 -3.43 -1.12
CA PHE A 866 7.78 -3.43 0.23
C PHE A 866 8.65 -2.20 0.50
N GLY A 867 9.51 -1.81 -0.43
CA GLY A 867 10.42 -0.70 -0.27
C GLY A 867 9.68 0.60 0.00
N VAL A 868 8.71 0.92 -0.84
CA VAL A 868 7.91 2.14 -0.67
C VAL A 868 7.05 2.10 0.59
N ASN A 869 6.32 0.99 0.83
CA ASN A 869 5.39 0.94 1.96
C ASN A 869 6.08 1.00 3.34
N PHE A 870 7.31 0.50 3.47
CA PHE A 870 7.96 0.36 4.77
C PHE A 870 9.17 1.28 4.98
N TYR A 871 9.75 1.87 3.91
CA TYR A 871 11.00 2.62 4.00
C TYR A 871 10.97 4.00 3.38
N LEU A 872 9.98 4.32 2.55
CA LEU A 872 9.83 5.63 1.92
C LEU A 872 8.55 6.31 2.42
N SER A 873 8.60 7.62 2.57
CA SER A 873 7.43 8.44 2.90
C SER A 873 6.75 8.92 1.61
N GLY A 874 5.41 8.88 1.56
CA GLY A 874 4.65 9.34 0.39
C GLY A 874 3.15 9.33 0.66
N MET A 875 2.36 9.88 -0.27
CA MET A 875 0.90 9.95 -0.15
C MET A 875 0.22 8.58 -0.16
N HIS A 876 0.85 7.57 -0.75
CA HIS A 876 0.38 6.18 -0.76
C HIS A 876 0.92 5.33 0.40
N SER A 877 1.53 5.92 1.41
CA SER A 877 2.02 5.20 2.59
C SER A 877 0.89 4.96 3.57
N TYR A 878 0.08 3.94 3.32
CA TYR A 878 -1.00 3.51 4.23
C TYR A 878 -0.54 2.51 5.30
N ALA A 879 0.75 2.16 5.32
CA ALA A 879 1.31 1.30 6.35
C ALA A 879 1.45 2.09 7.65
N THR A 880 0.60 1.80 8.62
CA THR A 880 0.70 2.29 9.98
C THR A 880 1.66 1.40 10.78
N GLY A 881 2.65 1.97 11.44
CA GLY A 881 3.57 1.26 12.33
C GLY A 881 5.05 1.52 12.06
N ASP A 882 5.89 0.91 12.89
CA ASP A 882 7.34 1.01 12.79
C ASP A 882 7.86 0.33 11.50
N PRO A 883 8.92 0.87 10.84
CA PRO A 883 9.55 0.24 9.70
C PRO A 883 9.99 -1.19 10.04
N VAL A 884 9.56 -2.16 9.24
CA VAL A 884 9.96 -3.56 9.43
C VAL A 884 11.39 -3.74 8.91
N PRO A 885 12.35 -4.23 9.72
CA PRO A 885 13.71 -4.44 9.22
C PRO A 885 13.72 -5.48 8.12
N VAL A 886 14.58 -5.27 7.13
CA VAL A 886 14.80 -6.28 6.07
C VAL A 886 15.21 -7.60 6.74
N PRO A 887 14.46 -8.69 6.54
CA PRO A 887 14.80 -9.96 7.18
C PRO A 887 16.14 -10.50 6.69
N THR A 888 16.92 -11.13 7.57
CA THR A 888 18.23 -11.70 7.21
C THR A 888 18.15 -12.68 6.04
N TRP A 889 17.07 -13.44 5.93
CA TRP A 889 16.86 -14.37 4.82
C TRP A 889 16.80 -13.67 3.45
N ALA A 890 16.38 -12.40 3.37
CA ALA A 890 16.33 -11.64 2.12
C ALA A 890 17.74 -11.38 1.58
N TYR A 891 18.69 -11.05 2.46
CA TYR A 891 20.11 -10.93 2.07
C TYR A 891 20.68 -12.28 1.59
N VAL A 892 20.38 -13.36 2.32
CA VAL A 892 20.81 -14.72 1.93
C VAL A 892 20.25 -15.10 0.57
N LEU A 893 18.97 -14.83 0.31
CA LEU A 893 18.33 -15.09 -0.98
C LEU A 893 18.98 -14.27 -2.11
N THR A 894 19.30 -13.01 -1.86
CA THR A 894 19.99 -12.15 -2.84
C THR A 894 21.36 -12.73 -3.20
N ILE A 895 22.16 -13.11 -2.21
CA ILE A 895 23.46 -13.75 -2.43
C ILE A 895 23.29 -15.05 -3.21
N LEU A 896 22.29 -15.88 -2.87
CA LEU A 896 22.00 -17.13 -3.58
C LEU A 896 21.70 -16.87 -5.06
N VAL A 897 20.84 -15.89 -5.38
CA VAL A 897 20.50 -15.53 -6.77
C VAL A 897 21.75 -15.14 -7.55
N PHE A 898 22.59 -14.25 -7.02
CA PHE A 898 23.84 -13.85 -7.69
C PHE A 898 24.81 -15.01 -7.84
N THR A 899 24.89 -15.91 -6.87
CA THR A 899 25.72 -17.13 -6.93
C THR A 899 25.23 -18.04 -8.05
N VAL A 900 23.93 -18.27 -8.16
CA VAL A 900 23.32 -19.07 -9.24
C VAL A 900 23.61 -18.43 -10.61
N ILE A 901 23.47 -17.11 -10.75
CA ILE A 901 23.80 -16.38 -11.98
C ILE A 901 25.29 -16.61 -12.35
N ALA A 902 26.19 -16.44 -11.39
CA ALA A 902 27.64 -16.62 -11.61
C ALA A 902 28.00 -18.03 -12.05
N ILE A 903 27.41 -19.06 -11.43
CA ILE A 903 27.67 -20.47 -11.82
C ILE A 903 27.06 -20.75 -13.20
N ALA A 904 25.81 -20.32 -13.45
CA ALA A 904 25.11 -20.53 -14.71
C ALA A 904 25.81 -19.83 -15.89
N SER A 905 26.50 -18.71 -15.65
CA SER A 905 27.22 -17.93 -16.67
C SER A 905 28.33 -18.74 -17.37
N ARG A 906 28.88 -19.75 -16.69
CA ARG A 906 29.92 -20.64 -17.26
C ARG A 906 29.42 -21.48 -18.44
N LYS A 907 28.09 -21.66 -18.57
CA LYS A 907 27.43 -22.46 -19.62
C LYS A 907 26.41 -21.66 -20.43
N ARG A 908 26.62 -20.33 -20.57
CA ARG A 908 25.68 -19.37 -21.14
C ARG A 908 25.43 -19.50 -22.65
N ASP A 909 26.28 -20.18 -23.40
CA ASP A 909 26.27 -20.19 -24.86
C ASP A 909 25.18 -21.08 -25.44
N LEU A 910 23.93 -20.60 -25.32
CA LEU A 910 22.75 -21.20 -25.93
C LEU A 910 22.23 -20.28 -27.02
N PRO A 911 22.12 -20.75 -28.29
CA PRO A 911 21.57 -19.92 -29.36
C PRO A 911 20.13 -19.43 -29.07
N LYS A 912 19.83 -18.23 -29.57
CA LYS A 912 18.54 -17.59 -29.45
C LYS A 912 17.38 -18.46 -29.98
N LEU A 913 16.20 -18.18 -29.44
CA LEU A 913 14.94 -18.74 -29.96
C LEU A 913 14.73 -18.30 -31.40
N LYS A 914 14.54 -19.22 -32.31
CA LYS A 914 14.11 -18.95 -33.68
C LYS A 914 12.60 -19.18 -33.77
N PHE A 915 11.87 -18.15 -34.20
CA PHE A 915 10.44 -18.19 -34.45
C PHE A 915 10.12 -17.75 -35.87
#